data_8df07b6d593c5a133cbbcaef281cfa24
#
_entry.id   8df07b6d593c5a133cbbcaef281cfa24
#
_cell.length_a   1.000
_cell.length_b   1.000
_cell.length_c   1.000
_cell.angle_alpha   90.00
_cell.angle_beta   90.00
_cell.angle_gamma   90.00
#
_symmetry.space_group_name_H-M   'P 1'
#
loop_
_entity.id
_entity.type
_entity.pdbx_description
1 polymer ?
#
loop_
_entity_poly.entity_id
_entity_poly.type
_entity_poly.pdbx_seq_one_letter_code
_entity_poly.pdbx_strand_id
1 'polypeptide(L)'
;MRIIFVTWLLRRESSVTKNDLFSSFTRNFDERRQAEMSIEDYLLGCRNDPLMHASAPERLLAAIGEPEIIDTSRDSRLGRIFMNRTIRRYKSFANFYGMEGTIEHIVSFLRHASQGLEERKQILYLLGPVGGGKSSLAERLKALMETHPIYALKAGEEISPIFESPLALFDAETHGAFIEDNYGIPRRRLTGMISPWARKRLDEFGGDITQFKVIRLMPSRMRQIAIAKTEPGDENNQDISSLVGKVDIRKLEMLSQNDPDAYSYSGGLNRANQGMLEFVEMFKAPIKMLHPLLTATQEGNYIGTENIGAIPYTGIIMAHSNESEWANFKNNKNNEAFIDRIYVIKVPYSLQATEERHVYEKLLRESDLSKAPCAPGTLDMLARFSVLTRLREHENSNLYSKMRVYDGEMLREIDPRAKSLQEYRDAAGVDEGMSGISTRFAFKALSATFNHDTNEIAADPVHLMYVLEGMVRQEQFPSEVEARYLEYIKGELAPRYAEFIGNEIQKAYLESYNDYGQNLFDRYVAYADAWIEDLDFKDPDTGQLLDREVINQELSKTEKPAGIANPKDFRNEVVKFALRMRASNDGRNPSWTSYEKIREVIEKRMFSQVEDLLPVISFGSKKDGDTASKHDEFVARMTERGYTERQVRRLVEWYIRVKQAG
;
A
#
# COMPACT_ATOMS: atom_id res chain seq x y z
N MET A 1 -23.20 -30.15 25.45
CA MET A 1 -21.95 -29.53 24.97
C MET A 1 -22.15 -28.35 24.02
N ARG A 2 -23.35 -28.11 23.47
CA ARG A 2 -23.64 -26.97 22.54
C ARG A 2 -24.00 -25.63 23.21
N ILE A 3 -24.30 -25.62 24.50
CA ILE A 3 -24.74 -24.41 25.25
C ILE A 3 -23.57 -23.65 25.87
N ILE A 4 -22.40 -24.27 26.06
CA ILE A 4 -21.22 -23.64 26.68
C ILE A 4 -20.39 -22.85 25.65
N PHE A 5 -20.48 -23.18 24.38
CA PHE A 5 -19.72 -22.49 23.32
C PHE A 5 -20.33 -21.15 22.89
N VAL A 6 -21.65 -21.02 22.99
CA VAL A 6 -22.37 -19.77 22.66
C VAL A 6 -22.14 -18.70 23.73
N THR A 7 -22.02 -19.13 25.01
CA THR A 7 -21.76 -18.19 26.13
C THR A 7 -20.32 -17.70 26.20
N TRP A 8 -19.36 -18.38 25.55
CA TRP A 8 -17.96 -17.95 25.51
C TRP A 8 -17.70 -16.94 24.38
N LEU A 9 -18.41 -17.04 23.26
CA LEU A 9 -18.35 -16.06 22.13
C LEU A 9 -19.02 -14.72 22.48
N LEU A 10 -20.07 -14.75 23.34
CA LEU A 10 -20.74 -13.52 23.81
C LEU A 10 -19.99 -12.77 24.92
N ARG A 11 -18.91 -13.34 25.48
CA ARG A 11 -18.05 -12.67 26.49
C ARG A 11 -16.82 -11.95 25.94
N ARG A 12 -16.63 -11.92 24.63
CA ARG A 12 -15.57 -11.14 23.96
C ARG A 12 -16.06 -9.93 23.16
N GLU A 13 -17.34 -9.65 23.15
CA GLU A 13 -17.80 -8.30 22.91
C GLU A 13 -17.44 -7.50 24.16
N SER A 14 -16.30 -6.78 24.09
CA SER A 14 -15.97 -5.75 25.04
C SER A 14 -17.21 -4.88 25.20
N SER A 15 -17.80 -4.88 26.37
CA SER A 15 -18.84 -3.96 26.78
C SER A 15 -18.25 -2.54 26.77
N VAL A 16 -18.14 -1.95 25.59
CA VAL A 16 -18.10 -0.49 25.45
C VAL A 16 -19.48 -0.05 25.91
N THR A 17 -19.58 0.29 27.19
CA THR A 17 -20.84 0.79 27.75
C THR A 17 -21.24 2.04 26.95
N LYS A 18 -22.55 2.23 26.72
CA LYS A 18 -23.06 3.47 26.08
C LYS A 18 -22.44 4.73 26.68
N ASN A 19 -22.18 4.70 27.99
CA ASN A 19 -21.53 5.79 28.73
C ASN A 19 -20.07 6.06 28.25
N ASP A 20 -19.29 5.03 27.87
CA ASP A 20 -17.91 5.23 27.40
C ASP A 20 -17.87 5.89 26.03
N LEU A 21 -18.80 5.56 25.13
CA LEU A 21 -18.90 6.19 23.82
C LEU A 21 -19.24 7.69 23.94
N PHE A 22 -20.29 8.01 24.70
CA PHE A 22 -20.73 9.40 24.87
C PHE A 22 -19.72 10.25 25.66
N SER A 23 -19.12 9.69 26.71
CA SER A 23 -18.08 10.40 27.47
C SER A 23 -16.79 10.62 26.63
N SER A 24 -16.41 9.66 25.79
CA SER A 24 -15.29 9.83 24.85
C SER A 24 -15.59 10.91 23.80
N PHE A 25 -16.83 10.95 23.30
CA PHE A 25 -17.25 11.99 22.36
C PHE A 25 -17.23 13.37 23.01
N THR A 26 -17.78 13.51 24.22
CA THR A 26 -17.79 14.78 24.97
C THR A 26 -16.36 15.26 25.25
N ARG A 27 -15.48 14.36 25.70
CA ARG A 27 -14.07 14.70 25.92
C ARG A 27 -13.37 15.15 24.63
N ASN A 28 -13.57 14.44 23.53
CA ASN A 28 -13.03 14.80 22.22
C ASN A 28 -13.59 16.17 21.73
N PHE A 29 -14.84 16.46 22.05
CA PHE A 29 -15.45 17.75 21.74
C PHE A 29 -14.84 18.88 22.58
N ASP A 30 -14.67 18.67 23.88
CA ASP A 30 -14.06 19.64 24.78
C ASP A 30 -12.59 19.90 24.46
N GLU A 31 -11.82 18.87 24.10
CA GLU A 31 -10.44 19.00 23.62
C GLU A 31 -10.33 19.84 22.34
N ARG A 32 -11.37 19.80 21.48
CA ARG A 32 -11.46 20.60 20.25
C ARG A 32 -12.13 21.95 20.44
N ARG A 33 -12.61 22.23 21.64
CA ARG A 33 -13.28 23.50 21.94
C ARG A 33 -12.35 24.67 21.75
N GLN A 34 -12.87 25.76 21.20
CA GLN A 34 -12.17 27.02 21.09
C GLN A 34 -11.93 27.59 22.50
N ALA A 35 -10.68 27.89 22.81
CA ALA A 35 -10.29 28.53 24.04
C ALA A 35 -9.69 29.89 23.74
N GLU A 36 -10.13 30.93 24.45
CA GLU A 36 -9.59 32.27 24.32
C GLU A 36 -8.60 32.53 25.44
N MET A 37 -7.56 33.31 25.15
CA MET A 37 -6.55 33.76 26.10
C MET A 37 -6.06 35.16 25.74
N SER A 38 -5.39 35.84 26.68
CA SER A 38 -4.71 37.09 26.39
C SER A 38 -3.45 36.85 25.54
N ILE A 39 -2.90 37.90 24.92
CA ILE A 39 -1.60 37.82 24.24
C ILE A 39 -0.49 37.45 25.23
N GLU A 40 -0.53 37.98 26.45
CA GLU A 40 0.43 37.67 27.48
C GLU A 40 0.40 36.17 27.88
N ASP A 41 -0.81 35.62 28.12
CA ASP A 41 -0.98 34.20 28.42
C ASP A 41 -0.49 33.31 27.25
N TYR A 42 -0.73 33.75 26.02
CA TYR A 42 -0.23 33.03 24.84
C TYR A 42 1.31 33.02 24.81
N LEU A 43 1.97 34.17 25.01
CA LEU A 43 3.43 34.24 25.01
C LEU A 43 4.04 33.41 26.16
N LEU A 44 3.43 33.45 27.34
CA LEU A 44 3.84 32.62 28.50
C LEU A 44 3.62 31.13 28.19
N GLY A 45 2.52 30.80 27.52
CA GLY A 45 2.23 29.44 27.05
C GLY A 45 3.27 28.93 26.07
N CYS A 46 3.74 29.75 25.14
CA CYS A 46 4.78 29.42 24.17
C CYS A 46 6.09 28.97 24.79
N ARG A 47 6.43 29.51 25.97
CA ARG A 47 7.62 29.10 26.72
C ARG A 47 7.53 27.66 27.23
N ASN A 48 6.33 27.22 27.58
CA ASN A 48 6.09 25.89 28.14
C ASN A 48 5.80 24.83 27.05
N ASP A 49 5.18 25.25 25.95
CA ASP A 49 4.83 24.40 24.83
C ASP A 49 5.29 25.05 23.51
N PRO A 50 6.42 24.58 22.94
CA PRO A 50 6.93 25.08 21.66
C PRO A 50 5.97 24.89 20.49
N LEU A 51 5.00 23.96 20.59
CA LEU A 51 4.01 23.74 19.53
C LEU A 51 3.03 24.90 19.40
N MET A 52 2.86 25.73 20.42
CA MET A 52 2.00 26.93 20.37
C MET A 52 2.48 27.96 19.34
N HIS A 53 3.79 28.08 19.15
CA HIS A 53 4.37 28.98 18.15
C HIS A 53 4.97 28.27 16.94
N ALA A 54 4.75 26.96 16.82
CA ALA A 54 5.30 26.15 15.75
C ALA A 54 4.72 26.54 14.36
N SER A 55 5.57 26.51 13.35
CA SER A 55 5.15 26.67 11.95
C SER A 55 4.34 25.46 11.45
N ALA A 56 3.69 25.61 10.31
CA ALA A 56 2.97 24.52 9.69
C ALA A 56 3.85 23.27 9.44
N PRO A 57 5.11 23.38 8.90
CA PRO A 57 5.99 22.23 8.78
C PRO A 57 6.35 21.57 10.12
N GLU A 58 6.58 22.34 11.18
CA GLU A 58 6.92 21.79 12.50
C GLU A 58 5.74 21.05 13.14
N ARG A 59 4.53 21.59 13.07
CA ARG A 59 3.34 20.89 13.55
C ARG A 59 3.09 19.59 12.77
N LEU A 60 3.32 19.63 11.46
CA LEU A 60 3.16 18.44 10.64
C LEU A 60 4.22 17.38 10.96
N LEU A 61 5.48 17.77 11.20
CA LEU A 61 6.53 16.85 11.65
C LEU A 61 6.21 16.24 13.02
N ALA A 62 5.73 17.05 13.97
CA ALA A 62 5.29 16.55 15.27
C ALA A 62 4.16 15.51 15.15
N ALA A 63 3.21 15.76 14.24
CA ALA A 63 2.12 14.82 13.94
C ALA A 63 2.58 13.55 13.22
N ILE A 64 3.59 13.64 12.37
CA ILE A 64 4.22 12.48 11.72
C ILE A 64 4.93 11.61 12.76
N GLY A 65 5.58 12.23 13.73
CA GLY A 65 6.32 11.57 14.80
C GLY A 65 7.71 11.08 14.38
N GLU A 66 8.43 10.51 15.34
CA GLU A 66 9.77 9.97 15.11
C GLU A 66 9.73 8.69 14.26
N PRO A 67 10.72 8.51 13.37
CA PRO A 67 10.81 7.31 12.55
C PRO A 67 11.31 6.11 13.35
N GLU A 68 10.81 4.94 13.01
CA GLU A 68 11.48 3.69 13.29
C GLU A 68 12.65 3.52 12.32
N ILE A 69 13.85 3.36 12.88
CA ILE A 69 15.08 3.18 12.10
C ILE A 69 15.29 1.69 11.87
N ILE A 70 15.22 1.27 10.60
CA ILE A 70 15.38 -0.13 10.21
C ILE A 70 16.70 -0.32 9.47
N ASP A 71 17.59 -1.11 10.08
CA ASP A 71 18.81 -1.59 9.44
C ASP A 71 18.45 -2.76 8.51
N THR A 72 18.34 -2.47 7.21
CA THR A 72 17.90 -3.49 6.23
C THR A 72 18.95 -4.60 6.00
N SER A 73 20.19 -4.42 6.41
CA SER A 73 21.22 -5.44 6.27
C SER A 73 20.95 -6.71 7.11
N ARG A 74 20.10 -6.60 8.13
CA ARG A 74 19.69 -7.70 9.00
C ARG A 74 18.57 -8.58 8.42
N ASP A 75 17.88 -8.12 7.41
CA ASP A 75 16.85 -8.85 6.69
C ASP A 75 17.29 -9.10 5.25
N SER A 76 17.39 -10.36 4.86
CA SER A 76 17.93 -10.73 3.55
C SER A 76 17.09 -10.19 2.37
N ARG A 77 15.77 -10.05 2.52
CA ARG A 77 14.88 -9.47 1.51
C ARG A 77 14.98 -7.95 1.47
N LEU A 78 14.81 -7.30 2.62
CA LEU A 78 14.92 -5.84 2.72
C LEU A 78 16.31 -5.34 2.34
N GLY A 79 17.37 -6.07 2.73
CA GLY A 79 18.75 -5.76 2.34
C GLY A 79 18.93 -5.71 0.82
N ARG A 80 18.28 -6.60 0.07
CA ARG A 80 18.31 -6.58 -1.39
C ARG A 80 17.49 -5.41 -1.97
N ILE A 81 16.30 -5.17 -1.46
CA ILE A 81 15.41 -4.08 -1.93
C ILE A 81 16.02 -2.70 -1.69
N PHE A 82 16.59 -2.49 -0.51
CA PHE A 82 17.14 -1.19 -0.10
C PHE A 82 18.67 -1.12 -0.18
N MET A 83 19.34 -2.14 -0.78
CA MET A 83 20.80 -2.19 -0.95
C MET A 83 21.54 -2.00 0.38
N ASN A 84 21.09 -2.69 1.42
CA ASN A 84 21.63 -2.64 2.79
C ASN A 84 21.65 -1.23 3.41
N ARG A 85 20.83 -0.30 2.92
CA ARG A 85 20.71 1.03 3.52
C ARG A 85 19.80 0.98 4.73
N THR A 86 20.08 1.84 5.69
CA THR A 86 19.14 2.12 6.78
C THR A 86 17.97 2.95 6.25
N ILE A 87 16.75 2.50 6.49
CA ILE A 87 15.53 3.19 6.11
C ILE A 87 14.78 3.74 7.33
N ARG A 88 14.00 4.78 7.10
CA ARG A 88 13.15 5.41 8.12
C ARG A 88 11.70 5.11 7.82
N ARG A 89 11.05 4.38 8.71
CA ARG A 89 9.63 4.06 8.61
C ARG A 89 8.84 4.90 9.62
N TYR A 90 7.79 5.56 9.17
CA TYR A 90 6.94 6.41 10.00
C TYR A 90 5.61 5.69 10.27
N LYS A 91 5.23 5.51 11.55
CA LYS A 91 3.96 4.87 11.94
C LYS A 91 2.73 5.58 11.37
N SER A 92 2.80 6.89 11.22
CA SER A 92 1.75 7.70 10.60
C SER A 92 1.46 7.33 9.13
N PHE A 93 2.39 6.64 8.45
CA PHE A 93 2.26 6.17 7.07
C PHE A 93 2.27 4.64 6.94
N ALA A 94 1.96 3.89 8.00
CA ALA A 94 2.00 2.43 8.01
C ALA A 94 1.13 1.75 6.92
N ASN A 95 0.12 2.46 6.41
CA ASN A 95 -0.79 1.98 5.37
C ASN A 95 -0.37 2.37 3.94
N PHE A 96 0.86 2.88 3.75
CA PHE A 96 1.42 3.26 2.45
C PHE A 96 2.55 2.29 2.10
N TYR A 97 2.22 1.25 1.37
CA TYR A 97 3.12 0.15 1.03
C TYR A 97 4.01 0.51 -0.16
N GLY A 98 5.30 0.23 -0.06
CA GLY A 98 6.28 0.48 -1.12
C GLY A 98 6.57 1.96 -1.41
N MET A 99 6.19 2.87 -0.52
CA MET A 99 6.35 4.33 -0.68
C MET A 99 7.37 4.93 0.30
N GLU A 100 8.19 4.11 0.95
CA GLU A 100 9.14 4.55 1.99
C GLU A 100 10.05 5.66 1.49
N GLY A 101 10.59 5.54 0.28
CA GLY A 101 11.45 6.56 -0.32
C GLY A 101 10.72 7.88 -0.58
N THR A 102 9.51 7.82 -1.12
CA THR A 102 8.68 9.01 -1.36
C THR A 102 8.34 9.72 -0.04
N ILE A 103 7.96 8.96 0.99
CA ILE A 103 7.64 9.49 2.31
C ILE A 103 8.88 10.12 2.96
N GLU A 104 10.05 9.49 2.84
CA GLU A 104 11.31 10.05 3.35
C GLU A 104 11.66 11.38 2.67
N HIS A 105 11.44 11.53 1.38
CA HIS A 105 11.61 12.78 0.66
C HIS A 105 10.63 13.87 1.12
N ILE A 106 9.35 13.53 1.35
CA ILE A 106 8.36 14.47 1.91
C ILE A 106 8.78 14.93 3.30
N VAL A 107 9.17 14.01 4.18
CA VAL A 107 9.60 14.35 5.55
C VAL A 107 10.89 15.16 5.53
N SER A 108 11.81 14.87 4.62
CA SER A 108 13.04 15.66 4.44
C SER A 108 12.72 17.09 4.03
N PHE A 109 11.83 17.28 3.05
CA PHE A 109 11.33 18.61 2.66
C PHE A 109 10.75 19.37 3.86
N LEU A 110 9.86 18.75 4.63
CA LEU A 110 9.25 19.37 5.80
C LEU A 110 10.27 19.72 6.88
N ARG A 111 11.31 18.90 7.08
CA ARG A 111 12.39 19.15 8.02
C ARG A 111 13.21 20.35 7.62
N HIS A 112 13.62 20.45 6.36
CA HIS A 112 14.35 21.62 5.85
C HIS A 112 13.49 22.87 5.93
N ALA A 113 12.22 22.80 5.54
CA ALA A 113 11.28 23.92 5.66
C ALA A 113 11.10 24.38 7.12
N SER A 114 11.07 23.45 8.08
CA SER A 114 10.97 23.74 9.52
C SER A 114 12.21 24.47 10.06
N GLN A 115 13.38 24.17 9.50
CA GLN A 115 14.64 24.83 9.85
C GLN A 115 14.79 26.22 9.22
N GLY A 116 13.87 26.62 8.34
CA GLY A 116 13.89 27.90 7.64
C GLY A 116 14.79 27.93 6.41
N LEU A 117 15.15 26.75 5.88
CA LEU A 117 15.93 26.61 4.64
C LEU A 117 15.07 26.93 3.40
N GLU A 118 15.65 26.81 2.22
CA GLU A 118 15.03 27.23 0.95
C GLU A 118 13.70 26.52 0.67
N GLU A 119 13.54 25.28 1.13
CA GLU A 119 12.31 24.50 1.01
C GLU A 119 11.09 25.19 1.64
N ARG A 120 11.29 26.08 2.63
CA ARG A 120 10.22 26.92 3.18
C ARG A 120 9.57 27.81 2.10
N LYS A 121 10.32 28.20 1.10
CA LYS A 121 9.90 29.10 0.02
C LYS A 121 9.45 28.37 -1.23
N GLN A 122 9.41 27.04 -1.20
CA GLN A 122 9.06 26.21 -2.35
C GLN A 122 7.68 25.57 -2.19
N ILE A 123 7.06 25.27 -3.34
CA ILE A 123 5.83 24.50 -3.41
C ILE A 123 6.21 23.02 -3.41
N LEU A 124 5.68 22.25 -2.45
CA LEU A 124 5.82 20.80 -2.43
C LEU A 124 4.98 20.19 -3.56
N TYR A 125 5.63 19.59 -4.54
CA TYR A 125 4.94 19.10 -5.73
C TYR A 125 5.05 17.59 -5.89
N LEU A 126 3.90 16.90 -5.85
CA LEU A 126 3.82 15.45 -6.02
C LEU A 126 3.54 15.11 -7.49
N LEU A 127 4.55 14.58 -8.18
CA LEU A 127 4.49 14.18 -9.58
C LEU A 127 4.35 12.67 -9.71
N GLY A 128 3.36 12.19 -10.45
CA GLY A 128 3.22 10.75 -10.67
C GLY A 128 1.98 10.38 -11.49
N PRO A 129 1.84 9.11 -11.84
CA PRO A 129 0.76 8.62 -12.69
C PRO A 129 -0.60 8.71 -12.00
N VAL A 130 -1.67 8.64 -12.79
CA VAL A 130 -3.05 8.63 -12.28
C VAL A 130 -3.27 7.37 -11.43
N GLY A 131 -3.78 7.56 -10.20
CA GLY A 131 -3.97 6.44 -9.26
C GLY A 131 -2.70 5.95 -8.57
N GLY A 132 -1.57 6.68 -8.67
CA GLY A 132 -0.29 6.37 -8.00
C GLY A 132 -0.23 6.73 -6.51
N GLY A 133 -1.35 7.12 -5.87
CA GLY A 133 -1.38 7.39 -4.43
C GLY A 133 -1.14 8.85 -4.02
N LYS A 134 -0.91 9.78 -4.95
CA LYS A 134 -0.69 11.22 -4.67
C LYS A 134 -1.79 11.82 -3.80
N SER A 135 -3.05 11.67 -4.19
CA SER A 135 -4.20 12.19 -3.45
C SER A 135 -4.33 11.53 -2.07
N SER A 136 -4.00 10.24 -1.95
CA SER A 136 -4.01 9.54 -0.66
C SER A 136 -2.94 10.08 0.29
N LEU A 137 -1.74 10.39 -0.23
CA LEU A 137 -0.68 11.07 0.53
C LEU A 137 -1.12 12.48 0.95
N ALA A 138 -1.72 13.24 0.04
CA ALA A 138 -2.27 14.57 0.34
C ALA A 138 -3.34 14.51 1.43
N GLU A 139 -4.29 13.59 1.34
CA GLU A 139 -5.33 13.39 2.37
C GLU A 139 -4.72 12.98 3.72
N ARG A 140 -3.66 12.14 3.71
CA ARG A 140 -2.97 11.77 4.94
C ARG A 140 -2.25 12.94 5.58
N LEU A 141 -1.55 13.77 4.81
CA LEU A 141 -0.87 14.97 5.31
C LEU A 141 -1.87 15.96 5.89
N LYS A 142 -3.02 16.19 5.23
CA LYS A 142 -4.11 17.02 5.77
C LYS A 142 -4.69 16.45 7.06
N ALA A 143 -4.88 15.12 7.15
CA ALA A 143 -5.35 14.47 8.37
C ALA A 143 -4.34 14.64 9.54
N LEU A 144 -3.05 14.58 9.26
CA LEU A 144 -2.00 14.85 10.23
C LEU A 144 -1.97 16.33 10.65
N MET A 145 -2.23 17.25 9.73
CA MET A 145 -2.33 18.68 10.06
C MET A 145 -3.48 18.98 11.05
N GLU A 146 -4.54 18.17 11.07
CA GLU A 146 -5.68 18.32 11.99
C GLU A 146 -5.36 17.92 13.45
N THR A 147 -4.16 17.40 13.74
CA THR A 147 -3.82 16.87 15.08
C THR A 147 -3.35 17.94 16.08
N HIS A 148 -2.75 19.03 15.60
CA HIS A 148 -2.21 20.10 16.44
C HIS A 148 -2.93 21.41 16.18
N PRO A 149 -3.27 22.18 17.25
CA PRO A 149 -3.98 23.44 17.10
C PRO A 149 -3.11 24.53 16.45
N ILE A 150 -3.80 25.53 15.89
CA ILE A 150 -3.24 26.84 15.56
C ILE A 150 -3.76 27.88 16.54
N TYR A 151 -3.07 29.01 16.60
CA TYR A 151 -3.44 30.16 17.42
C TYR A 151 -3.63 31.36 16.50
N ALA A 152 -4.80 31.99 16.58
CA ALA A 152 -5.17 33.10 15.74
C ALA A 152 -5.57 34.35 16.52
N LEU A 153 -5.34 35.51 15.94
CA LEU A 153 -5.81 36.79 16.51
C LEU A 153 -7.34 36.85 16.51
N LYS A 154 -7.89 37.44 17.55
CA LYS A 154 -9.31 37.78 17.70
C LYS A 154 -9.43 39.23 18.17
N ALA A 155 -10.32 40.02 17.60
CA ALA A 155 -10.66 41.38 17.99
C ALA A 155 -12.15 41.45 18.32
N GLY A 156 -12.51 41.76 19.57
CA GLY A 156 -13.90 41.65 20.01
C GLY A 156 -14.45 40.24 19.83
N GLU A 157 -15.52 40.08 19.04
CA GLU A 157 -16.11 38.80 18.71
C GLU A 157 -15.59 38.20 17.37
N GLU A 158 -14.82 38.98 16.59
CA GLU A 158 -14.35 38.57 15.27
C GLU A 158 -12.98 37.89 15.33
N ILE A 159 -12.90 36.69 14.79
CA ILE A 159 -11.66 35.97 14.57
C ILE A 159 -11.02 36.48 13.28
N SER A 160 -9.70 36.65 13.25
CA SER A 160 -8.98 37.01 12.02
C SER A 160 -9.43 36.14 10.86
N PRO A 161 -9.93 36.73 9.77
CA PRO A 161 -10.49 35.99 8.64
C PRO A 161 -9.46 35.13 7.88
N ILE A 162 -8.18 35.39 8.13
CA ILE A 162 -7.05 34.61 7.60
C ILE A 162 -6.38 33.76 8.68
N PHE A 163 -6.97 33.60 9.85
CA PHE A 163 -6.36 32.87 10.97
C PHE A 163 -4.92 33.34 11.30
N GLU A 164 -4.71 34.62 11.33
CA GLU A 164 -3.41 35.27 11.49
C GLU A 164 -2.77 34.92 12.83
N SER A 165 -1.48 34.58 12.83
CA SER A 165 -0.73 34.28 14.06
C SER A 165 -0.58 35.53 14.94
N PRO A 166 -0.71 35.41 16.27
CA PRO A 166 -0.41 36.51 17.20
C PRO A 166 1.03 37.05 17.07
N LEU A 167 1.96 36.20 16.62
CA LEU A 167 3.36 36.57 16.43
C LEU A 167 3.57 37.57 15.28
N ALA A 168 2.60 37.75 14.40
CA ALA A 168 2.63 38.73 13.33
C ALA A 168 2.63 40.20 13.86
N LEU A 169 2.14 40.41 15.07
CA LEU A 169 2.18 41.72 15.74
C LEU A 169 3.60 42.20 16.09
N PHE A 170 4.55 41.29 16.17
CA PHE A 170 5.89 41.58 16.68
C PHE A 170 6.91 41.59 15.54
N ASP A 171 7.68 42.65 15.47
CA ASP A 171 8.79 42.80 14.53
C ASP A 171 10.06 42.15 15.07
N ALA A 172 10.80 41.44 14.19
CA ALA A 172 11.97 40.67 14.59
C ALA A 172 13.17 41.54 15.02
N GLU A 173 13.32 42.74 14.43
CA GLU A 173 14.44 43.65 14.77
C GLU A 173 14.17 44.36 16.07
N THR A 174 12.95 44.85 16.27
CA THR A 174 12.58 45.68 17.43
C THR A 174 12.30 44.82 18.67
N HIS A 175 11.57 43.72 18.53
CA HIS A 175 11.06 42.91 19.64
C HIS A 175 11.78 41.57 19.80
N GLY A 176 12.56 41.17 18.78
CA GLY A 176 13.08 39.80 18.65
C GLY A 176 13.95 39.39 19.85
N ALA A 177 14.88 40.22 20.32
CA ALA A 177 15.72 39.90 21.45
C ALA A 177 14.90 39.65 22.73
N PHE A 178 13.97 40.55 23.02
CA PHE A 178 13.13 40.46 24.23
C PHE A 178 12.24 39.20 24.23
N ILE A 179 11.62 38.90 23.08
CA ILE A 179 10.71 37.75 22.93
C ILE A 179 11.47 36.41 22.98
N GLU A 180 12.63 36.35 22.36
CA GLU A 180 13.48 35.15 22.39
C GLU A 180 13.99 34.87 23.80
N ASP A 181 14.51 35.87 24.50
CA ASP A 181 15.07 35.72 25.85
C ASP A 181 14.01 35.40 26.92
N ASN A 182 12.82 36.00 26.84
CA ASN A 182 11.78 35.84 27.86
C ASN A 182 10.79 34.73 27.59
N TYR A 183 10.47 34.43 26.31
CA TYR A 183 9.44 33.50 25.94
C TYR A 183 9.96 32.29 25.11
N GLY A 184 11.26 32.28 24.75
CA GLY A 184 11.88 31.20 23.99
C GLY A 184 11.41 31.09 22.53
N ILE A 185 10.78 32.14 22.01
CA ILE A 185 10.28 32.16 20.62
C ILE A 185 11.39 32.68 19.69
N PRO A 186 11.86 31.88 18.71
CA PRO A 186 12.92 32.29 17.82
C PRO A 186 12.53 33.55 17.00
N ARG A 187 13.47 34.48 16.79
CA ARG A 187 13.26 35.71 16.00
C ARG A 187 12.67 35.47 14.63
N ARG A 188 13.05 34.35 13.97
CA ARG A 188 12.52 33.97 12.65
C ARG A 188 11.00 33.71 12.59
N ARG A 189 10.33 33.66 13.76
CA ARG A 189 8.87 33.53 13.88
C ARG A 189 8.15 34.87 13.88
N LEU A 190 8.86 35.94 14.16
CA LEU A 190 8.32 37.27 14.22
C LEU A 190 8.41 37.91 12.85
N THR A 191 7.28 38.13 12.21
CA THR A 191 7.25 38.67 10.84
C THR A 191 7.07 40.18 10.81
N GLY A 192 6.47 40.78 11.86
CA GLY A 192 6.09 42.20 11.88
C GLY A 192 5.06 42.57 10.79
N MET A 193 4.51 41.55 10.11
CA MET A 193 3.64 41.72 8.98
C MET A 193 2.22 41.30 9.35
N ILE A 194 1.40 42.29 9.65
CA ILE A 194 -0.03 42.10 10.00
C ILE A 194 -0.92 42.31 8.77
N SER A 195 -2.04 41.59 8.75
CA SER A 195 -3.03 41.73 7.70
C SER A 195 -3.71 43.08 7.66
N PRO A 196 -4.31 43.48 6.53
CA PRO A 196 -5.11 44.69 6.46
C PRO A 196 -6.25 44.74 7.51
N TRP A 197 -6.87 43.60 7.81
CA TRP A 197 -7.88 43.45 8.86
C TRP A 197 -7.31 43.74 10.24
N ALA A 198 -6.18 43.14 10.58
CA ALA A 198 -5.53 43.36 11.89
C ALA A 198 -4.98 44.78 12.03
N ARG A 199 -4.47 45.39 10.95
CA ARG A 199 -4.04 46.78 10.94
C ARG A 199 -5.17 47.71 11.28
N LYS A 200 -6.33 47.58 10.63
CA LYS A 200 -7.52 48.39 10.90
C LYS A 200 -7.94 48.29 12.37
N ARG A 201 -7.98 47.07 12.93
CA ARG A 201 -8.32 46.85 14.34
C ARG A 201 -7.28 47.45 15.28
N LEU A 202 -5.99 47.36 14.95
CA LEU A 202 -4.94 48.00 15.75
C LEU A 202 -5.06 49.54 15.78
N ASP A 203 -5.40 50.15 14.65
CA ASP A 203 -5.66 51.60 14.56
C ASP A 203 -6.90 51.97 15.35
N GLU A 204 -7.99 51.18 15.32
CA GLU A 204 -9.18 51.36 16.16
C GLU A 204 -8.86 51.27 17.68
N PHE A 205 -7.90 50.44 18.05
CA PHE A 205 -7.41 50.29 19.44
C PHE A 205 -6.37 51.33 19.84
N GLY A 206 -6.07 52.28 18.97
CA GLY A 206 -5.05 53.33 19.26
C GLY A 206 -3.63 52.78 19.43
N GLY A 207 -3.34 51.63 18.85
CA GLY A 207 -2.04 50.95 18.95
C GLY A 207 -1.90 50.01 20.15
N ASP A 208 -2.94 49.84 20.95
CA ASP A 208 -2.92 48.96 22.14
C ASP A 208 -3.15 47.48 21.71
N ILE A 209 -2.06 46.72 21.62
CA ILE A 209 -2.10 45.29 21.25
C ILE A 209 -2.80 44.40 22.29
N THR A 210 -2.97 44.89 23.55
CA THR A 210 -3.63 44.10 24.61
C THR A 210 -5.13 43.95 24.38
N GLN A 211 -5.72 44.75 23.51
CA GLN A 211 -7.13 44.64 23.08
C GLN A 211 -7.37 43.42 22.19
N PHE A 212 -6.34 42.91 21.54
CA PHE A 212 -6.45 41.62 20.86
C PHE A 212 -6.46 40.46 21.86
N LYS A 213 -7.22 39.43 21.53
CA LYS A 213 -7.17 38.14 22.18
C LYS A 213 -6.60 37.11 21.23
N VAL A 214 -6.18 35.99 21.77
CA VAL A 214 -5.71 34.82 21.01
C VAL A 214 -6.73 33.70 21.16
N ILE A 215 -7.15 33.13 20.05
CA ILE A 215 -8.06 31.98 20.02
C ILE A 215 -7.33 30.73 19.56
N ARG A 216 -7.49 29.66 20.32
CA ARG A 216 -7.03 28.31 19.93
C ARG A 216 -8.02 27.67 18.98
N LEU A 217 -7.57 27.26 17.78
CA LEU A 217 -8.39 26.64 16.75
C LEU A 217 -7.78 25.32 16.33
N MET A 218 -8.60 24.29 16.18
CA MET A 218 -8.17 23.04 15.52
C MET A 218 -8.29 23.18 14.01
N PRO A 219 -7.21 22.90 13.24
CA PRO A 219 -7.30 22.82 11.79
C PRO A 219 -8.36 21.82 11.36
N SER A 220 -9.06 22.11 10.26
CA SER A 220 -10.16 21.27 9.81
C SER A 220 -10.35 21.36 8.30
N ARG A 221 -10.28 20.25 7.61
CA ARG A 221 -10.61 20.13 6.18
C ARG A 221 -12.06 20.49 5.90
N MET A 222 -12.97 20.03 6.76
CA MET A 222 -14.41 20.24 6.58
C MET A 222 -14.83 21.69 6.79
N ARG A 223 -14.21 22.37 7.75
CA ARG A 223 -14.50 23.77 8.08
C ARG A 223 -13.59 24.76 7.36
N GLN A 224 -12.63 24.27 6.58
CA GLN A 224 -11.59 25.08 5.93
C GLN A 224 -10.88 26.02 6.91
N ILE A 225 -10.45 25.48 8.05
CA ILE A 225 -9.64 26.18 9.04
C ILE A 225 -8.20 25.72 8.86
N ALA A 226 -7.30 26.59 8.46
CA ALA A 226 -5.89 26.31 8.19
C ALA A 226 -5.65 25.18 7.13
N ILE A 227 -6.68 24.67 6.52
CA ILE A 227 -6.60 23.66 5.46
C ILE A 227 -7.60 24.04 4.36
N ALA A 228 -7.08 24.24 3.16
CA ALA A 228 -7.93 24.49 1.99
C ALA A 228 -7.53 23.60 0.82
N LYS A 229 -8.48 23.32 -0.05
CA LYS A 229 -8.29 22.65 -1.33
C LYS A 229 -8.73 23.57 -2.44
N THR A 230 -7.89 23.77 -3.44
CA THR A 230 -8.23 24.49 -4.66
C THR A 230 -8.07 23.55 -5.84
N GLU A 231 -9.02 23.57 -6.74
CA GLU A 231 -9.04 22.76 -7.95
C GLU A 231 -9.40 23.69 -9.11
N PRO A 232 -8.66 23.67 -10.23
CA PRO A 232 -9.04 24.44 -11.39
C PRO A 232 -10.42 23.99 -11.86
N GLY A 233 -11.30 24.96 -12.10
CA GLY A 233 -12.61 24.69 -12.72
C GLY A 233 -12.47 24.48 -14.22
N ASP A 234 -12.94 25.44 -15.01
CA ASP A 234 -12.78 25.45 -16.46
C ASP A 234 -11.47 26.17 -16.82
N GLU A 235 -10.67 25.61 -17.75
CA GLU A 235 -9.38 26.18 -18.20
C GLU A 235 -9.49 27.63 -18.69
N ASN A 236 -10.66 28.03 -19.17
CA ASN A 236 -10.89 29.35 -19.77
C ASN A 236 -11.48 30.39 -18.81
N ASN A 237 -11.96 30.00 -17.63
CA ASN A 237 -12.75 30.87 -16.76
C ASN A 237 -12.32 30.85 -15.29
N GLN A 238 -11.00 30.72 -15.06
CA GLN A 238 -10.47 30.63 -13.69
C GLN A 238 -10.22 32.02 -13.12
N ASP A 239 -10.99 32.33 -12.11
CA ASP A 239 -10.88 33.58 -11.37
C ASP A 239 -9.84 33.45 -10.25
N ILE A 240 -8.86 34.34 -10.24
CA ILE A 240 -7.84 34.47 -9.22
C ILE A 240 -8.45 34.62 -7.80
N SER A 241 -9.69 35.09 -7.72
CA SER A 241 -10.44 35.25 -6.48
C SER A 241 -10.61 33.94 -5.70
N SER A 242 -10.58 32.79 -6.38
CA SER A 242 -10.62 31.48 -5.74
C SER A 242 -9.40 31.21 -4.86
N LEU A 243 -8.26 31.86 -5.15
CA LEU A 243 -7.03 31.78 -4.35
C LEU A 243 -6.93 32.91 -3.33
N VAL A 244 -7.15 34.16 -3.75
CA VAL A 244 -6.84 35.33 -2.94
C VAL A 244 -8.07 35.97 -2.29
N GLY A 245 -9.29 35.65 -2.73
CA GLY A 245 -10.52 36.29 -2.29
C GLY A 245 -10.93 37.47 -3.19
N LYS A 246 -12.01 38.14 -2.85
CA LYS A 246 -12.58 39.27 -3.61
C LYS A 246 -13.38 40.19 -2.73
N VAL A 247 -13.68 41.40 -3.20
CA VAL A 247 -14.61 42.30 -2.52
C VAL A 247 -16.03 41.71 -2.46
N ASP A 248 -16.68 41.81 -1.32
CA ASP A 248 -18.11 41.51 -1.16
C ASP A 248 -18.94 42.75 -1.60
N ILE A 249 -19.49 42.65 -2.79
CA ILE A 249 -20.28 43.73 -3.42
C ILE A 249 -21.41 44.23 -2.50
N ARG A 250 -21.98 43.34 -1.67
CA ARG A 250 -23.04 43.72 -0.71
C ARG A 250 -22.56 44.67 0.38
N LYS A 251 -21.30 44.59 0.75
CA LYS A 251 -20.71 45.47 1.76
C LYS A 251 -20.35 46.88 1.23
N LEU A 252 -20.28 47.04 -0.10
CA LEU A 252 -19.99 48.32 -0.74
C LEU A 252 -21.10 49.35 -0.58
N GLU A 253 -22.28 48.95 -0.13
CA GLU A 253 -23.35 49.92 0.27
C GLU A 253 -22.96 50.71 1.49
N MET A 254 -22.10 50.18 2.37
CA MET A 254 -21.72 50.83 3.67
C MET A 254 -20.22 51.12 3.78
N LEU A 255 -19.39 50.44 3.03
CA LEU A 255 -17.94 50.48 3.12
C LEU A 255 -17.28 50.86 1.81
N SER A 256 -16.12 51.50 1.86
CA SER A 256 -15.37 51.76 0.61
C SER A 256 -14.76 50.48 0.06
N GLN A 257 -14.49 50.47 -1.24
CA GLN A 257 -13.89 49.30 -1.93
C GLN A 257 -12.52 48.93 -1.36
N ASN A 258 -11.79 49.89 -0.80
CA ASN A 258 -10.46 49.70 -0.19
C ASN A 258 -10.54 49.36 1.30
N ASP A 259 -11.74 49.26 1.89
CA ASP A 259 -11.91 48.90 3.28
C ASP A 259 -11.64 47.40 3.49
N PRO A 260 -10.72 46.98 4.36
CA PRO A 260 -10.45 45.60 4.67
C PRO A 260 -11.68 44.77 5.06
N ASP A 261 -12.69 45.39 5.68
CA ASP A 261 -13.93 44.72 6.07
C ASP A 261 -14.89 44.50 4.89
N ALA A 262 -14.74 45.23 3.78
CA ALA A 262 -15.47 44.98 2.54
C ALA A 262 -14.92 43.75 1.79
N TYR A 263 -13.73 43.32 2.13
CA TYR A 263 -13.09 42.18 1.44
C TYR A 263 -13.57 40.84 2.01
N SER A 264 -13.86 39.89 1.10
CA SER A 264 -14.17 38.49 1.43
C SER A 264 -12.91 37.66 1.36
N TYR A 265 -12.40 37.25 2.52
CA TYR A 265 -11.22 36.41 2.66
C TYR A 265 -11.56 34.90 2.44
N SER A 266 -12.31 34.60 1.39
CA SER A 266 -12.78 33.24 1.09
C SER A 266 -11.82 32.43 0.24
N GLY A 267 -10.75 33.03 -0.26
CA GLY A 267 -9.77 32.37 -1.12
C GLY A 267 -8.98 31.27 -0.42
N GLY A 268 -8.47 30.32 -1.21
CA GLY A 268 -7.71 29.18 -0.70
C GLY A 268 -6.50 29.56 0.15
N LEU A 269 -5.73 30.59 -0.25
CA LEU A 269 -4.58 31.10 0.55
C LEU A 269 -5.05 31.66 1.88
N ASN A 270 -6.15 32.43 1.92
CA ASN A 270 -6.69 32.97 3.16
C ASN A 270 -7.05 31.86 4.16
N ARG A 271 -7.73 30.81 3.66
CA ARG A 271 -8.20 29.69 4.49
C ARG A 271 -7.10 28.74 4.90
N ALA A 272 -6.01 28.63 4.12
CA ALA A 272 -4.88 27.74 4.39
C ALA A 272 -3.76 28.37 5.20
N ASN A 273 -3.89 29.63 5.59
CA ASN A 273 -2.86 30.30 6.37
C ASN A 273 -2.57 29.56 7.69
N GLN A 274 -1.32 29.53 8.11
CA GLN A 274 -0.79 28.70 9.18
C GLN A 274 -0.91 27.17 8.97
N GLY A 275 -1.43 26.68 7.85
CA GLY A 275 -1.65 25.27 7.63
C GLY A 275 -1.21 24.78 6.25
N MET A 276 -2.15 24.26 5.46
CA MET A 276 -1.82 23.66 4.16
C MET A 276 -2.86 24.00 3.08
N LEU A 277 -2.38 24.54 1.96
CA LEU A 277 -3.14 24.63 0.73
C LEU A 277 -2.81 23.43 -0.17
N GLU A 278 -3.81 22.64 -0.54
CA GLU A 278 -3.70 21.63 -1.58
C GLU A 278 -4.20 22.21 -2.91
N PHE A 279 -3.33 22.22 -3.91
CA PHE A 279 -3.71 22.63 -5.27
C PHE A 279 -3.70 21.39 -6.18
N VAL A 280 -4.89 20.95 -6.55
CA VAL A 280 -5.07 19.77 -7.41
C VAL A 280 -4.91 20.18 -8.87
N GLU A 281 -4.19 19.39 -9.65
CA GLU A 281 -3.98 19.62 -11.10
C GLU A 281 -3.55 21.06 -11.41
N MET A 282 -2.58 21.56 -10.64
CA MET A 282 -2.17 22.97 -10.61
C MET A 282 -1.83 23.52 -12.01
N PHE A 283 -1.25 22.71 -12.89
CA PHE A 283 -0.81 23.16 -14.20
C PHE A 283 -1.90 23.25 -15.28
N LYS A 284 -3.12 22.88 -14.93
CA LYS A 284 -4.31 23.24 -15.75
C LYS A 284 -4.72 24.69 -15.56
N ALA A 285 -4.25 25.32 -14.47
CA ALA A 285 -4.53 26.73 -14.24
C ALA A 285 -3.65 27.63 -15.11
N PRO A 286 -4.17 28.77 -15.61
CA PRO A 286 -3.38 29.77 -16.31
C PRO A 286 -2.24 30.29 -15.42
N ILE A 287 -1.05 30.53 -15.99
CA ILE A 287 0.12 30.99 -15.23
C ILE A 287 -0.16 32.25 -14.41
N LYS A 288 -0.99 33.16 -14.90
CA LYS A 288 -1.37 34.38 -14.21
C LYS A 288 -2.09 34.11 -12.87
N MET A 289 -2.86 33.04 -12.79
CA MET A 289 -3.54 32.61 -11.58
C MET A 289 -2.54 32.05 -10.54
N LEU A 290 -1.41 31.52 -11.00
CA LEU A 290 -0.40 30.91 -10.14
C LEU A 290 0.56 31.94 -9.52
N HIS A 291 0.61 33.18 -10.01
CA HIS A 291 1.52 34.23 -9.50
C HIS A 291 1.39 34.48 -8.00
N PRO A 292 0.17 34.56 -7.38
CA PRO A 292 0.06 34.74 -5.93
C PRO A 292 0.68 33.62 -5.10
N LEU A 293 0.79 32.41 -5.65
CA LEU A 293 1.47 31.29 -4.97
C LEU A 293 2.96 31.54 -4.84
N LEU A 294 3.57 32.19 -5.83
CA LEU A 294 5.00 32.53 -5.81
C LEU A 294 5.31 33.57 -4.75
N THR A 295 4.54 34.66 -4.72
CA THR A 295 4.73 35.70 -3.68
C THR A 295 4.41 35.19 -2.30
N ALA A 296 3.33 34.38 -2.15
CA ALA A 296 2.96 33.78 -0.87
C ALA A 296 4.08 32.87 -0.31
N THR A 297 4.75 32.08 -1.15
CA THR A 297 5.85 31.21 -0.71
C THR A 297 7.15 31.99 -0.49
N GLN A 298 7.52 32.87 -1.41
CA GLN A 298 8.82 33.56 -1.41
C GLN A 298 8.87 34.72 -0.42
N GLU A 299 7.85 35.57 -0.41
CA GLU A 299 7.80 36.79 0.37
C GLU A 299 6.98 36.62 1.67
N GLY A 300 6.27 35.51 1.81
CA GLY A 300 5.38 35.28 2.95
C GLY A 300 4.11 36.14 2.93
N ASN A 301 3.77 36.71 1.76
CA ASN A 301 2.58 37.53 1.58
C ASN A 301 2.10 37.48 0.12
N TYR A 302 0.90 37.94 -0.13
CA TYR A 302 0.34 38.10 -1.48
C TYR A 302 -0.64 39.29 -1.51
N ILE A 303 -0.92 39.78 -2.71
CA ILE A 303 -1.87 40.88 -2.94
C ILE A 303 -3.20 40.29 -3.36
N GLY A 304 -4.28 40.78 -2.78
CA GLY A 304 -5.66 40.45 -3.15
C GLY A 304 -6.06 41.00 -4.53
N THR A 305 -7.34 40.83 -4.89
CA THR A 305 -7.89 41.37 -6.15
C THR A 305 -8.03 42.88 -6.12
N GLU A 306 -8.09 43.46 -4.92
CA GLU A 306 -8.28 44.88 -4.68
C GLU A 306 -7.10 45.47 -3.91
N ASN A 307 -6.96 46.78 -3.92
CA ASN A 307 -5.85 47.49 -3.26
C ASN A 307 -6.06 47.66 -1.72
N ILE A 308 -6.29 46.54 -1.04
CA ILE A 308 -6.44 46.52 0.43
C ILE A 308 -5.12 46.42 1.19
N GLY A 309 -4.02 46.12 0.47
CA GLY A 309 -2.69 45.84 1.02
C GLY A 309 -2.25 44.40 0.90
N ALA A 310 -1.03 44.12 1.35
CA ALA A 310 -0.47 42.77 1.35
C ALA A 310 -1.10 41.91 2.46
N ILE A 311 -1.41 40.66 2.12
CA ILE A 311 -2.01 39.67 3.03
C ILE A 311 -0.94 38.63 3.38
N PRO A 312 -0.58 38.46 4.68
CA PRO A 312 0.47 37.52 5.08
C PRO A 312 0.03 36.06 4.88
N TYR A 313 1.02 35.21 4.56
CA TYR A 313 0.84 33.77 4.40
C TYR A 313 2.01 32.98 5.03
N THR A 314 1.70 32.03 5.88
CA THR A 314 2.69 31.21 6.60
C THR A 314 2.43 29.70 6.47
N GLY A 315 1.52 29.30 5.59
CA GLY A 315 1.17 27.91 5.35
C GLY A 315 2.13 27.20 4.38
N ILE A 316 1.90 25.88 4.23
CA ILE A 316 2.55 25.04 3.20
C ILE A 316 1.65 25.06 1.96
N ILE A 317 2.25 25.17 0.78
CA ILE A 317 1.56 24.93 -0.48
C ILE A 317 2.01 23.56 -1.00
N MET A 318 1.04 22.68 -1.18
CA MET A 318 1.23 21.36 -1.78
C MET A 318 0.41 21.28 -3.06
N ALA A 319 1.04 20.82 -4.13
CA ALA A 319 0.36 20.64 -5.40
C ALA A 319 0.66 19.25 -5.98
N HIS A 320 -0.19 18.78 -6.87
CA HIS A 320 0.06 17.55 -7.60
C HIS A 320 -0.58 17.55 -8.98
N SER A 321 0.07 16.88 -9.92
CA SER A 321 -0.48 16.58 -11.25
C SER A 321 0.09 15.28 -11.83
N ASN A 322 -0.26 14.98 -13.07
CA ASN A 322 0.30 13.90 -13.85
C ASN A 322 1.54 14.34 -14.64
N GLU A 323 2.25 13.38 -15.23
CA GLU A 323 3.48 13.65 -16.01
C GLU A 323 3.25 14.49 -17.26
N SER A 324 2.15 14.29 -17.96
CA SER A 324 1.86 15.01 -19.20
C SER A 324 1.67 16.50 -18.96
N GLU A 325 0.95 16.88 -17.90
CA GLU A 325 0.78 18.27 -17.49
C GLU A 325 2.09 18.90 -17.06
N TRP A 326 2.91 18.18 -16.27
CA TRP A 326 4.24 18.63 -15.88
C TRP A 326 5.15 18.85 -17.08
N ALA A 327 5.21 17.90 -18.02
CA ALA A 327 6.03 17.99 -19.22
C ALA A 327 5.61 19.20 -20.09
N ASN A 328 4.30 19.40 -20.28
CA ASN A 328 3.77 20.54 -21.01
C ASN A 328 4.15 21.86 -20.34
N PHE A 329 4.01 21.94 -19.02
CA PHE A 329 4.38 23.13 -18.25
C PHE A 329 5.89 23.43 -18.31
N LYS A 330 6.73 22.41 -18.17
CA LYS A 330 8.20 22.51 -18.18
C LYS A 330 8.74 22.94 -19.55
N ASN A 331 8.11 22.51 -20.64
CA ASN A 331 8.55 22.83 -21.99
C ASN A 331 8.31 24.30 -22.38
N ASN A 332 7.50 25.01 -21.60
CA ASN A 332 7.25 26.43 -21.84
C ASN A 332 8.32 27.30 -21.12
N LYS A 333 9.18 27.95 -21.89
CA LYS A 333 10.27 28.82 -21.38
C LYS A 333 9.80 29.93 -20.43
N ASN A 334 8.56 30.41 -20.59
CA ASN A 334 8.01 31.45 -19.73
C ASN A 334 7.78 30.98 -18.28
N ASN A 335 7.83 29.65 -18.02
CA ASN A 335 7.56 29.07 -16.73
C ASN A 335 8.83 28.78 -15.91
N GLU A 336 10.04 29.10 -16.44
CA GLU A 336 11.31 28.78 -15.81
C GLU A 336 11.40 29.33 -14.36
N ALA A 337 11.02 30.59 -14.17
CA ALA A 337 10.99 31.22 -12.86
C ALA A 337 10.03 30.56 -11.87
N PHE A 338 8.98 29.91 -12.37
CA PHE A 338 8.03 29.16 -11.53
C PHE A 338 8.58 27.78 -11.19
N ILE A 339 9.23 27.11 -12.15
CA ILE A 339 9.83 25.79 -11.99
C ILE A 339 10.89 25.77 -10.88
N ASP A 340 11.71 26.80 -10.81
CA ASP A 340 12.73 26.97 -9.77
C ASP A 340 12.17 27.00 -8.33
N ARG A 341 10.88 27.35 -8.18
CA ARG A 341 10.19 27.43 -6.89
C ARG A 341 9.38 26.18 -6.54
N ILE A 342 9.55 25.11 -7.30
CA ILE A 342 8.83 23.85 -7.11
C ILE A 342 9.80 22.78 -6.66
N TYR A 343 9.50 22.17 -5.51
CA TYR A 343 10.20 20.98 -5.03
C TYR A 343 9.46 19.73 -5.50
N VAL A 344 9.97 19.09 -6.54
CA VAL A 344 9.32 17.93 -7.18
C VAL A 344 9.68 16.64 -6.46
N ILE A 345 8.67 15.93 -5.98
CA ILE A 345 8.79 14.56 -5.46
C ILE A 345 8.03 13.62 -6.38
N LYS A 346 8.74 12.63 -6.95
CA LYS A 346 8.11 11.58 -7.75
C LYS A 346 7.37 10.58 -6.87
N VAL A 347 6.16 10.24 -7.28
CA VAL A 347 5.27 9.26 -6.64
C VAL A 347 4.95 8.17 -7.67
N PRO A 348 5.87 7.26 -7.97
CA PRO A 348 5.66 6.20 -8.94
C PRO A 348 4.67 5.15 -8.39
N TYR A 349 4.16 4.28 -9.26
CA TYR A 349 3.52 3.04 -8.83
C TYR A 349 4.51 2.14 -8.09
N SER A 350 4.00 1.30 -7.21
CA SER A 350 4.80 0.24 -6.60
C SER A 350 5.37 -0.69 -7.68
N LEU A 351 6.66 -1.01 -7.58
CA LEU A 351 7.37 -1.95 -8.44
C LEU A 351 7.64 -3.29 -7.74
N GLN A 352 7.10 -3.46 -6.54
CA GLN A 352 7.19 -4.66 -5.72
C GLN A 352 5.85 -5.36 -5.69
N ALA A 353 5.77 -6.58 -6.17
CA ALA A 353 4.54 -7.35 -6.23
C ALA A 353 3.97 -7.62 -4.83
N THR A 354 4.82 -7.88 -3.84
CA THR A 354 4.40 -8.08 -2.45
C THR A 354 3.74 -6.82 -1.87
N GLU A 355 4.31 -5.63 -2.11
CA GLU A 355 3.75 -4.38 -1.60
C GLU A 355 2.44 -4.01 -2.31
N GLU A 356 2.37 -4.25 -3.62
CA GLU A 356 1.13 -4.03 -4.40
C GLU A 356 0.01 -4.98 -3.93
N ARG A 357 0.34 -6.23 -3.58
CA ARG A 357 -0.62 -7.17 -2.97
C ARG A 357 -1.17 -6.63 -1.65
N HIS A 358 -0.32 -6.07 -0.79
CA HIS A 358 -0.77 -5.46 0.47
C HIS A 358 -1.72 -4.29 0.24
N VAL A 359 -1.53 -3.50 -0.85
CA VAL A 359 -2.50 -2.46 -1.23
C VAL A 359 -3.87 -3.07 -1.55
N TYR A 360 -3.92 -4.18 -2.29
CA TYR A 360 -5.18 -4.85 -2.62
C TYR A 360 -5.83 -5.49 -1.40
N GLU A 361 -5.06 -6.11 -0.52
CA GLU A 361 -5.55 -6.66 0.75
C GLU A 361 -6.18 -5.58 1.63
N LYS A 362 -5.55 -4.39 1.70
CA LYS A 362 -6.10 -3.24 2.41
C LYS A 362 -7.43 -2.80 1.81
N LEU A 363 -7.48 -2.61 0.48
CA LEU A 363 -8.70 -2.17 -0.20
C LEU A 363 -9.85 -3.17 -0.04
N LEU A 364 -9.57 -4.46 -0.10
CA LEU A 364 -10.56 -5.51 0.17
C LEU A 364 -11.06 -5.45 1.61
N ARG A 365 -10.16 -5.30 2.57
CA ARG A 365 -10.51 -5.22 4.00
C ARG A 365 -11.42 -4.05 4.33
N GLU A 366 -11.28 -2.94 3.60
CA GLU A 366 -12.10 -1.73 3.73
C GLU A 366 -13.42 -1.81 2.93
N SER A 367 -13.68 -2.92 2.23
CA SER A 367 -14.88 -3.13 1.40
C SER A 367 -15.79 -4.22 1.94
N ASP A 368 -17.02 -4.30 1.43
CA ASP A 368 -17.98 -5.37 1.73
C ASP A 368 -17.50 -6.75 1.24
N LEU A 369 -16.53 -6.79 0.33
CA LEU A 369 -15.90 -8.01 -0.17
C LEU A 369 -14.89 -8.64 0.81
N SER A 370 -14.66 -8.00 1.96
CA SER A 370 -13.69 -8.46 2.97
C SER A 370 -13.95 -9.89 3.49
N LYS A 371 -15.19 -10.35 3.43
CA LYS A 371 -15.64 -11.69 3.87
C LYS A 371 -15.83 -12.66 2.70
N ALA A 372 -15.74 -12.19 1.47
CA ALA A 372 -15.93 -13.03 0.29
C ALA A 372 -14.70 -13.93 0.05
N PRO A 373 -14.88 -15.21 -0.33
CA PRO A 373 -13.78 -16.11 -0.61
C PRO A 373 -12.88 -15.60 -1.73
N CYS A 374 -11.57 -15.57 -1.46
CA CYS A 374 -10.55 -15.20 -2.42
C CYS A 374 -9.52 -16.34 -2.49
N ALA A 375 -9.52 -17.09 -3.58
CA ALA A 375 -8.65 -18.24 -3.73
C ALA A 375 -7.16 -17.85 -3.66
N PRO A 376 -6.30 -18.70 -3.08
CA PRO A 376 -4.86 -18.49 -3.03
C PRO A 376 -4.27 -18.19 -4.42
N GLY A 377 -3.34 -17.24 -4.47
CA GLY A 377 -2.71 -16.79 -5.72
C GLY A 377 -3.46 -15.72 -6.50
N THR A 378 -4.73 -15.39 -6.17
CA THR A 378 -5.51 -14.38 -6.91
C THR A 378 -4.90 -12.98 -6.78
N LEU A 379 -4.65 -12.51 -5.55
CA LEU A 379 -4.05 -11.19 -5.32
C LEU A 379 -2.60 -11.13 -5.79
N ASP A 380 -1.85 -12.23 -5.62
CA ASP A 380 -0.47 -12.33 -6.12
C ASP A 380 -0.41 -12.21 -7.64
N MET A 381 -1.31 -12.88 -8.35
CA MET A 381 -1.40 -12.81 -9.82
C MET A 381 -1.71 -11.39 -10.28
N LEU A 382 -2.69 -10.73 -9.66
CA LEU A 382 -3.06 -9.37 -9.99
C LEU A 382 -1.91 -8.39 -9.72
N ALA A 383 -1.21 -8.54 -8.59
CA ALA A 383 -0.07 -7.70 -8.23
C ALA A 383 1.09 -7.89 -9.22
N ARG A 384 1.41 -9.13 -9.58
CA ARG A 384 2.44 -9.42 -10.59
C ARG A 384 2.06 -8.86 -11.95
N PHE A 385 0.80 -9.03 -12.39
CA PHE A 385 0.33 -8.40 -13.62
C PHE A 385 0.54 -6.90 -13.60
N SER A 386 0.08 -6.22 -12.56
CA SER A 386 0.23 -4.77 -12.44
C SER A 386 1.69 -4.33 -12.48
N VAL A 387 2.56 -5.00 -11.74
CA VAL A 387 4.00 -4.66 -11.70
C VAL A 387 4.68 -4.93 -13.05
N LEU A 388 4.38 -6.04 -13.73
CA LEU A 388 4.92 -6.33 -15.07
C LEU A 388 4.58 -5.21 -16.07
N THR A 389 3.39 -4.62 -15.99
CA THR A 389 3.00 -3.52 -16.88
C THR A 389 3.72 -2.20 -16.59
N ARG A 390 4.31 -2.05 -15.40
CA ARG A 390 4.98 -0.83 -14.90
C ARG A 390 6.50 -0.86 -15.09
N LEU A 391 7.06 -2.06 -15.24
CA LEU A 391 8.48 -2.25 -15.44
C LEU A 391 8.87 -2.01 -16.90
N ARG A 392 10.04 -1.42 -17.11
CA ARG A 392 10.66 -1.32 -18.42
C ARG A 392 11.44 -2.60 -18.74
N GLU A 393 11.37 -3.02 -19.99
CA GLU A 393 12.14 -4.17 -20.48
C GLU A 393 13.65 -3.90 -20.36
N HIS A 394 14.41 -4.97 -20.23
CA HIS A 394 15.88 -4.93 -20.24
C HIS A 394 16.38 -5.84 -21.36
N GLU A 395 17.29 -5.36 -22.21
CA GLU A 395 17.73 -6.03 -23.43
C GLU A 395 18.21 -7.48 -23.23
N ASN A 396 18.82 -7.76 -22.07
CA ASN A 396 19.49 -9.04 -21.80
C ASN A 396 18.89 -9.81 -20.63
N SER A 397 17.66 -9.52 -20.22
CA SER A 397 17.05 -10.19 -19.08
C SER A 397 15.52 -10.30 -19.25
N ASN A 398 14.93 -11.34 -18.67
CA ASN A 398 13.49 -11.53 -18.65
C ASN A 398 12.84 -10.52 -17.68
N LEU A 399 11.70 -9.94 -18.11
CA LEU A 399 10.96 -8.96 -17.32
C LEU A 399 10.41 -9.54 -16.02
N TYR A 400 10.00 -10.82 -16.05
CA TYR A 400 9.52 -11.53 -14.85
C TYR A 400 10.64 -11.72 -13.81
N SER A 401 11.86 -12.04 -14.26
CA SER A 401 13.04 -12.10 -13.39
C SER A 401 13.37 -10.73 -12.79
N LYS A 402 13.28 -9.67 -13.61
CA LYS A 402 13.42 -8.28 -13.12
C LYS A 402 12.42 -7.97 -12.01
N MET A 403 11.14 -8.30 -12.19
CA MET A 403 10.09 -8.10 -11.18
C MET A 403 10.45 -8.81 -9.85
N ARG A 404 10.90 -10.06 -9.91
CA ARG A 404 11.29 -10.84 -8.73
C ARG A 404 12.49 -10.23 -7.99
N VAL A 405 13.47 -9.69 -8.73
CA VAL A 405 14.61 -8.97 -8.14
C VAL A 405 14.16 -7.69 -7.44
N TYR A 406 13.20 -6.95 -8.04
CA TYR A 406 12.61 -5.77 -7.39
C TYR A 406 11.85 -6.12 -6.11
N ASP A 407 11.27 -7.31 -6.04
CA ASP A 407 10.60 -7.85 -4.84
C ASP A 407 11.57 -8.47 -3.82
N GLY A 408 12.88 -8.40 -4.09
CA GLY A 408 13.96 -8.81 -3.18
C GLY A 408 14.33 -10.28 -3.27
N GLU A 409 13.96 -10.99 -4.35
CA GLU A 409 14.40 -12.38 -4.53
C GLU A 409 15.83 -12.48 -5.08
N MET A 410 16.52 -13.57 -4.73
CA MET A 410 17.83 -13.91 -5.28
C MET A 410 17.65 -14.90 -6.42
N LEU A 411 18.00 -14.50 -7.64
CA LEU A 411 17.74 -15.30 -8.84
C LEU A 411 19.00 -15.82 -9.54
N ARG A 412 20.22 -15.48 -9.09
CA ARG A 412 21.47 -15.84 -9.79
C ARG A 412 21.63 -17.33 -10.05
N GLU A 413 21.13 -18.17 -9.16
CA GLU A 413 21.19 -19.63 -9.28
C GLU A 413 20.11 -20.20 -10.21
N ILE A 414 18.95 -19.50 -10.30
CA ILE A 414 17.76 -19.94 -11.06
C ILE A 414 17.79 -19.36 -12.47
N ASP A 415 18.16 -18.09 -12.61
CA ASP A 415 18.28 -17.37 -13.89
C ASP A 415 19.63 -16.66 -13.97
N PRO A 416 20.63 -17.24 -14.67
CA PRO A 416 21.94 -16.61 -14.83
C PRO A 416 21.92 -15.27 -15.58
N ARG A 417 20.83 -14.95 -16.29
CA ARG A 417 20.64 -13.66 -16.99
C ARG A 417 20.07 -12.57 -16.10
N ALA A 418 19.57 -12.93 -14.91
CA ALA A 418 19.08 -11.94 -13.96
C ALA A 418 20.19 -11.00 -13.51
N LYS A 419 19.92 -9.69 -13.57
CA LYS A 419 20.83 -8.64 -13.14
C LYS A 419 20.60 -8.26 -11.67
N SER A 420 21.53 -7.50 -11.12
CA SER A 420 21.34 -6.90 -9.80
C SER A 420 20.26 -5.80 -9.85
N LEU A 421 19.66 -5.49 -8.70
CA LEU A 421 18.69 -4.41 -8.60
C LEU A 421 19.27 -3.05 -9.07
N GLN A 422 20.54 -2.79 -8.76
CA GLN A 422 21.21 -1.55 -9.17
C GLN A 422 21.31 -1.47 -10.70
N GLU A 423 21.77 -2.54 -11.35
CA GLU A 423 21.89 -2.59 -12.82
C GLU A 423 20.53 -2.36 -13.50
N TYR A 424 19.45 -2.96 -12.97
CA TYR A 424 18.11 -2.75 -13.49
C TYR A 424 17.64 -1.29 -13.35
N ARG A 425 17.89 -0.67 -12.18
CA ARG A 425 17.54 0.72 -11.92
C ARG A 425 18.29 1.68 -12.80
N ASP A 426 19.60 1.46 -12.96
CA ASP A 426 20.45 2.30 -13.81
C ASP A 426 20.03 2.22 -15.28
N ALA A 427 19.68 1.04 -15.78
CA ALA A 427 19.20 0.85 -17.15
C ALA A 427 17.79 1.44 -17.37
N ALA A 428 16.89 1.33 -16.40
CA ALA A 428 15.51 1.83 -16.52
C ALA A 428 15.39 3.34 -16.38
N GLY A 429 16.31 3.97 -15.66
CA GLY A 429 16.31 5.40 -15.39
C GLY A 429 15.26 5.84 -14.37
N VAL A 430 15.08 7.14 -14.25
CA VAL A 430 14.30 7.79 -13.18
C VAL A 430 12.77 7.75 -13.38
N ASP A 431 12.29 7.26 -14.51
CA ASP A 431 10.87 7.26 -14.88
C ASP A 431 10.24 5.87 -14.84
N GLU A 432 10.92 4.88 -14.28
CA GLU A 432 10.33 3.56 -14.07
C GLU A 432 9.21 3.62 -13.04
N GLY A 433 8.09 2.96 -13.32
CA GLY A 433 6.90 3.03 -12.49
C GLY A 433 6.00 4.26 -12.72
N MET A 434 6.34 5.11 -13.67
CA MET A 434 5.51 6.28 -14.02
C MET A 434 4.42 5.96 -15.04
N SER A 435 4.42 4.77 -15.62
CA SER A 435 3.42 4.27 -16.58
C SER A 435 2.98 2.85 -16.22
N GLY A 436 1.98 2.32 -16.92
CA GLY A 436 1.43 0.99 -16.71
C GLY A 436 0.03 1.00 -16.10
N ILE A 437 -0.44 -0.17 -15.66
CA ILE A 437 -1.77 -0.35 -15.06
C ILE A 437 -1.85 0.32 -13.69
N SER A 438 -2.86 1.16 -13.51
CA SER A 438 -3.12 1.84 -12.24
C SER A 438 -3.69 0.88 -11.18
N THR A 439 -3.48 1.20 -9.91
CA THR A 439 -4.10 0.48 -8.79
C THR A 439 -5.64 0.53 -8.86
N ARG A 440 -6.24 1.61 -9.42
CA ARG A 440 -7.68 1.70 -9.65
C ARG A 440 -8.19 0.71 -10.68
N PHE A 441 -7.46 0.56 -11.81
CA PHE A 441 -7.78 -0.44 -12.82
C PHE A 441 -7.71 -1.85 -12.23
N ALA A 442 -6.62 -2.15 -11.51
CA ALA A 442 -6.43 -3.45 -10.88
C ALA A 442 -7.54 -3.77 -9.86
N PHE A 443 -7.93 -2.80 -9.03
CA PHE A 443 -9.02 -3.02 -8.07
C PHE A 443 -10.38 -3.16 -8.74
N LYS A 444 -10.65 -2.43 -9.84
CA LYS A 444 -11.84 -2.63 -10.67
C LYS A 444 -11.88 -4.04 -11.28
N ALA A 445 -10.73 -4.53 -11.76
CA ALA A 445 -10.61 -5.91 -12.26
C ALA A 445 -10.88 -6.92 -11.14
N LEU A 446 -10.33 -6.71 -9.94
CA LEU A 446 -10.57 -7.56 -8.78
C LEU A 446 -12.05 -7.59 -8.38
N SER A 447 -12.70 -6.43 -8.31
CA SER A 447 -14.13 -6.32 -8.02
C SER A 447 -14.98 -7.05 -9.09
N ALA A 448 -14.65 -6.90 -10.37
CA ALA A 448 -15.31 -7.62 -11.44
C ALA A 448 -15.08 -9.14 -11.36
N THR A 449 -13.91 -9.57 -10.88
CA THR A 449 -13.60 -10.99 -10.66
C THR A 449 -14.46 -11.61 -9.57
N PHE A 450 -14.65 -10.92 -8.44
CA PHE A 450 -15.56 -11.39 -7.37
C PHE A 450 -17.01 -11.57 -7.83
N ASN A 451 -17.45 -10.76 -8.77
CA ASN A 451 -18.82 -10.75 -9.30
C ASN A 451 -18.94 -11.46 -10.67
N HIS A 452 -17.91 -12.18 -11.10
CA HIS A 452 -17.91 -12.83 -12.40
C HIS A 452 -18.85 -14.03 -12.46
N ASP A 453 -18.91 -14.83 -11.38
CA ASP A 453 -19.87 -15.92 -11.25
C ASP A 453 -21.17 -15.40 -10.64
N THR A 454 -22.28 -15.54 -11.35
CA THR A 454 -23.62 -15.11 -10.88
C THR A 454 -24.13 -15.89 -9.67
N ASN A 455 -23.56 -17.05 -9.38
CA ASN A 455 -24.00 -17.96 -8.32
C ASN A 455 -23.14 -17.88 -7.05
N GLU A 456 -21.98 -17.24 -7.11
CA GLU A 456 -21.05 -17.17 -5.99
C GLU A 456 -20.22 -15.88 -6.05
N ILE A 457 -20.29 -15.06 -5.01
CA ILE A 457 -19.39 -13.91 -4.88
C ILE A 457 -18.05 -14.42 -4.35
N ALA A 458 -17.13 -14.72 -5.28
CA ALA A 458 -15.81 -15.26 -4.95
C ALA A 458 -14.81 -14.94 -6.07
N ALA A 459 -13.55 -14.74 -5.70
CA ALA A 459 -12.49 -14.49 -6.67
C ALA A 459 -11.51 -15.65 -6.77
N ASP A 460 -11.09 -15.97 -7.99
CA ASP A 460 -10.04 -16.94 -8.27
C ASP A 460 -9.18 -16.49 -9.47
N PRO A 461 -7.96 -17.03 -9.63
CA PRO A 461 -7.06 -16.62 -10.70
C PRO A 461 -7.54 -16.90 -12.11
N VAL A 462 -8.38 -17.92 -12.32
CA VAL A 462 -8.91 -18.26 -13.66
C VAL A 462 -9.91 -17.18 -14.09
N HIS A 463 -10.87 -16.84 -13.23
CA HIS A 463 -11.78 -15.72 -13.49
C HIS A 463 -11.03 -14.40 -13.62
N LEU A 464 -10.00 -14.19 -12.79
CA LEU A 464 -9.17 -12.99 -12.88
C LEU A 464 -8.52 -12.86 -14.27
N MET A 465 -7.95 -13.94 -14.81
CA MET A 465 -7.36 -13.91 -16.16
C MET A 465 -8.39 -13.52 -17.22
N TYR A 466 -9.60 -14.10 -17.19
CA TYR A 466 -10.67 -13.75 -18.13
C TYR A 466 -11.09 -12.29 -18.02
N VAL A 467 -11.25 -11.81 -16.80
CA VAL A 467 -11.62 -10.40 -16.53
C VAL A 467 -10.52 -9.47 -17.03
N LEU A 468 -9.25 -9.75 -16.72
CA LEU A 468 -8.12 -8.94 -17.17
C LEU A 468 -8.02 -8.89 -18.69
N GLU A 469 -8.14 -10.03 -19.38
CA GLU A 469 -8.14 -10.07 -20.86
C GLU A 469 -9.28 -9.20 -21.44
N GLY A 470 -10.48 -9.32 -20.88
CA GLY A 470 -11.63 -8.51 -21.29
C GLY A 470 -11.41 -7.02 -21.08
N MET A 471 -10.93 -6.64 -19.92
CA MET A 471 -10.68 -5.23 -19.56
C MET A 471 -9.54 -4.63 -20.37
N VAL A 472 -8.44 -5.37 -20.61
CA VAL A 472 -7.31 -4.88 -21.42
C VAL A 472 -7.77 -4.56 -22.83
N ARG A 473 -8.65 -5.38 -23.43
CA ARG A 473 -9.22 -5.11 -24.76
C ARG A 473 -10.21 -3.95 -24.78
N GLN A 474 -10.92 -3.70 -23.68
CA GLN A 474 -11.92 -2.62 -23.57
C GLN A 474 -11.28 -1.23 -23.37
N GLU A 475 -10.12 -1.15 -22.72
CA GLU A 475 -9.45 0.13 -22.40
C GLU A 475 -8.78 0.79 -23.62
N GLN A 476 -8.86 0.21 -24.82
CA GLN A 476 -8.34 0.78 -26.06
C GLN A 476 -6.87 1.23 -25.98
N PHE A 477 -6.04 0.42 -25.35
CA PHE A 477 -4.60 0.65 -25.37
C PHE A 477 -4.03 0.63 -26.81
N PRO A 478 -2.89 1.28 -27.07
CA PRO A 478 -2.17 1.08 -28.33
C PRO A 478 -1.95 -0.42 -28.59
N SER A 479 -2.10 -0.87 -29.84
CA SER A 479 -2.09 -2.30 -30.21
C SER A 479 -0.88 -3.07 -29.68
N GLU A 480 0.31 -2.43 -29.67
CA GLU A 480 1.54 -3.02 -29.13
C GLU A 480 1.47 -3.23 -27.61
N VAL A 481 0.87 -2.28 -26.88
CA VAL A 481 0.70 -2.35 -25.43
C VAL A 481 -0.34 -3.40 -25.08
N GLU A 482 -1.47 -3.45 -25.81
CA GLU A 482 -2.50 -4.46 -25.63
C GLU A 482 -1.92 -5.87 -25.84
N ALA A 483 -1.23 -6.10 -26.95
CA ALA A 483 -0.61 -7.39 -27.26
C ALA A 483 0.37 -7.82 -26.15
N ARG A 484 1.19 -6.91 -25.65
CA ARG A 484 2.14 -7.16 -24.57
C ARG A 484 1.44 -7.51 -23.26
N TYR A 485 0.37 -6.81 -22.91
CA TYR A 485 -0.38 -7.10 -21.67
C TYR A 485 -1.11 -8.45 -21.75
N LEU A 486 -1.64 -8.79 -22.92
CA LEU A 486 -2.23 -10.12 -23.14
C LEU A 486 -1.18 -11.23 -23.07
N GLU A 487 0.04 -10.97 -23.56
CA GLU A 487 1.17 -11.89 -23.43
C GLU A 487 1.58 -12.11 -21.98
N TYR A 488 1.59 -11.06 -21.14
CA TYR A 488 1.85 -11.22 -19.71
C TYR A 488 0.83 -12.13 -19.03
N ILE A 489 -0.45 -12.05 -19.41
CA ILE A 489 -1.48 -12.92 -18.84
C ILE A 489 -1.27 -14.36 -19.30
N LYS A 490 -1.10 -14.59 -20.61
CA LYS A 490 -1.08 -15.93 -21.22
C LYS A 490 0.27 -16.63 -21.17
N GLY A 491 1.33 -15.89 -21.47
CA GLY A 491 2.69 -16.43 -21.58
C GLY A 491 3.45 -16.45 -20.25
N GLU A 492 3.18 -15.49 -19.37
CA GLU A 492 3.92 -15.36 -18.12
C GLU A 492 3.15 -15.85 -16.89
N LEU A 493 1.90 -15.40 -16.70
CA LEU A 493 1.16 -15.67 -15.47
C LEU A 493 0.41 -17.01 -15.50
N ALA A 494 -0.25 -17.34 -16.61
CA ALA A 494 -1.04 -18.56 -16.70
C ALA A 494 -0.19 -19.84 -16.53
N PRO A 495 0.99 -20.01 -17.16
CA PRO A 495 1.83 -21.19 -16.95
C PRO A 495 2.31 -21.32 -15.50
N ARG A 496 2.70 -20.21 -14.87
CA ARG A 496 3.16 -20.22 -13.47
C ARG A 496 2.04 -20.52 -12.49
N TYR A 497 0.85 -20.05 -12.79
CA TYR A 497 -0.31 -20.42 -11.98
C TYR A 497 -0.68 -21.89 -12.18
N ALA A 498 -0.54 -22.42 -13.39
CA ALA A 498 -0.74 -23.86 -13.65
C ALA A 498 0.24 -24.72 -12.83
N GLU A 499 1.49 -24.29 -12.71
CA GLU A 499 2.47 -24.94 -11.83
C GLU A 499 2.07 -24.84 -10.35
N PHE A 500 1.70 -23.66 -9.89
CA PHE A 500 1.26 -23.42 -8.50
C PHE A 500 0.04 -24.29 -8.14
N ILE A 501 -1.03 -24.22 -8.93
CA ILE A 501 -2.25 -24.99 -8.64
C ILE A 501 -2.01 -26.49 -8.80
N GLY A 502 -1.15 -26.90 -9.74
CA GLY A 502 -0.72 -28.29 -9.87
C GLY A 502 -0.07 -28.82 -8.59
N ASN A 503 0.83 -28.03 -7.98
CA ASN A 503 1.45 -28.38 -6.70
C ASN A 503 0.43 -28.43 -5.55
N GLU A 504 -0.56 -27.52 -5.53
CA GLU A 504 -1.62 -27.54 -4.52
C GLU A 504 -2.55 -28.74 -4.67
N ILE A 505 -2.92 -29.09 -5.90
CA ILE A 505 -3.70 -30.30 -6.22
C ILE A 505 -2.91 -31.56 -5.79
N GLN A 506 -1.61 -31.62 -6.10
CA GLN A 506 -0.76 -32.74 -5.72
C GLN A 506 -0.69 -32.91 -4.21
N LYS A 507 -0.46 -31.84 -3.48
CA LYS A 507 -0.40 -31.89 -2.01
C LYS A 507 -1.74 -32.34 -1.40
N ALA A 508 -2.86 -31.78 -1.85
CA ALA A 508 -4.19 -32.17 -1.39
C ALA A 508 -4.50 -33.65 -1.70
N TYR A 509 -4.10 -34.11 -2.89
CA TYR A 509 -4.23 -35.52 -3.28
C TYR A 509 -3.36 -36.43 -2.39
N LEU A 510 -2.11 -36.10 -2.13
CA LEU A 510 -1.23 -36.89 -1.25
C LEU A 510 -1.80 -36.99 0.16
N GLU A 511 -2.34 -35.91 0.69
CA GLU A 511 -2.95 -35.92 2.01
C GLU A 511 -4.22 -36.80 2.07
N SER A 512 -5.01 -36.85 1.00
CA SER A 512 -6.17 -37.74 0.90
C SER A 512 -5.81 -39.21 0.66
N TYR A 513 -4.56 -39.50 0.31
CA TYR A 513 -4.03 -40.84 0.08
C TYR A 513 -2.97 -41.25 1.11
N ASN A 514 -2.95 -40.63 2.27
CA ASN A 514 -1.94 -40.92 3.30
C ASN A 514 -1.92 -42.40 3.71
N ASP A 515 -3.10 -43.04 3.82
CA ASP A 515 -3.22 -44.45 4.13
C ASP A 515 -2.71 -45.34 2.98
N TYR A 516 -2.95 -44.95 1.74
CA TYR A 516 -2.43 -45.65 0.58
C TYR A 516 -0.89 -45.52 0.48
N GLY A 517 -0.35 -44.32 0.74
CA GLY A 517 1.10 -44.11 0.82
C GLY A 517 1.74 -44.95 1.93
N GLN A 518 1.06 -45.07 3.09
CA GLN A 518 1.52 -45.91 4.18
C GLN A 518 1.49 -47.41 3.80
N ASN A 519 0.42 -47.85 3.16
CA ASN A 519 0.31 -49.22 2.68
C ASN A 519 1.38 -49.58 1.62
N LEU A 520 1.66 -48.63 0.68
CA LEU A 520 2.76 -48.81 -0.28
C LEU A 520 4.11 -48.89 0.43
N PHE A 521 4.35 -48.07 1.42
CA PHE A 521 5.56 -48.09 2.20
C PHE A 521 5.70 -49.39 2.98
N ASP A 522 4.66 -49.81 3.68
CA ASP A 522 4.65 -51.05 4.48
C ASP A 522 4.91 -52.27 3.62
N ARG A 523 4.25 -52.33 2.43
CA ARG A 523 4.46 -53.40 1.44
C ARG A 523 5.88 -53.34 0.85
N TYR A 524 6.36 -52.11 0.54
CA TYR A 524 7.73 -51.93 0.02
C TYR A 524 8.78 -52.44 1.02
N VAL A 525 8.64 -52.08 2.32
CA VAL A 525 9.55 -52.51 3.37
C VAL A 525 9.51 -54.05 3.53
N ALA A 526 8.30 -54.64 3.51
CA ALA A 526 8.14 -56.07 3.63
C ALA A 526 8.79 -56.84 2.43
N TYR A 527 8.55 -56.36 1.22
CA TYR A 527 9.15 -56.94 0.01
C TYR A 527 10.66 -56.72 -0.05
N ALA A 528 11.15 -55.56 0.33
CA ALA A 528 12.58 -55.27 0.36
C ALA A 528 13.33 -56.11 1.40
N ASP A 529 12.73 -56.30 2.57
CA ASP A 529 13.27 -57.16 3.62
C ASP A 529 13.39 -58.62 3.20
N ALA A 530 12.26 -59.19 2.64
CA ALA A 530 12.26 -60.56 2.09
C ALA A 530 13.30 -60.73 0.97
N TRP A 531 13.44 -59.72 0.08
CA TRP A 531 14.39 -59.76 -1.04
C TRP A 531 15.87 -59.72 -0.55
N ILE A 532 16.15 -58.98 0.54
CA ILE A 532 17.47 -58.89 1.15
C ILE A 532 17.85 -60.20 1.84
N GLU A 533 16.91 -60.77 2.61
CA GLU A 533 17.09 -62.02 3.37
C GLU A 533 17.01 -63.28 2.48
N ASP A 534 16.73 -63.14 1.17
CA ASP A 534 16.59 -64.24 0.20
C ASP A 534 15.51 -65.27 0.60
N LEU A 535 14.36 -64.75 1.10
CA LEU A 535 13.21 -65.53 1.56
C LEU A 535 12.03 -65.36 0.61
N ASP A 536 11.27 -66.46 0.43
CA ASP A 536 9.97 -66.41 -0.22
C ASP A 536 8.96 -65.68 0.65
N PHE A 537 8.23 -64.72 0.08
CA PHE A 537 7.27 -63.89 0.80
C PHE A 537 5.83 -64.35 0.52
N LYS A 538 5.10 -64.65 1.58
CA LYS A 538 3.68 -64.95 1.45
C LYS A 538 2.89 -63.62 1.58
N ASP A 539 2.31 -63.19 0.50
CA ASP A 539 1.52 -61.96 0.44
C ASP A 539 0.30 -62.10 1.40
N PRO A 540 0.16 -61.22 2.39
CA PRO A 540 -0.93 -61.31 3.34
C PRO A 540 -2.32 -61.06 2.74
N ASP A 541 -2.42 -60.33 1.63
CA ASP A 541 -3.68 -59.95 0.99
C ASP A 541 -4.17 -61.03 0.02
N THR A 542 -3.25 -61.64 -0.78
CA THR A 542 -3.57 -62.63 -1.80
C THR A 542 -3.31 -64.06 -1.37
N GLY A 543 -2.50 -64.28 -0.33
CA GLY A 543 -2.09 -65.58 0.16
C GLY A 543 -1.11 -66.34 -0.78
N GLN A 544 -0.69 -65.70 -1.86
CA GLN A 544 0.27 -66.28 -2.82
C GLN A 544 1.69 -66.25 -2.31
N LEU A 545 2.47 -67.25 -2.64
CA LEU A 545 3.90 -67.25 -2.34
C LEU A 545 4.64 -66.56 -3.51
N LEU A 546 5.32 -65.49 -3.23
CA LEU A 546 6.07 -64.67 -4.20
C LEU A 546 7.54 -65.05 -4.10
N ASP A 547 8.10 -65.45 -5.24
CA ASP A 547 9.55 -65.70 -5.34
C ASP A 547 10.35 -64.38 -5.45
N ARG A 548 11.65 -64.47 -5.31
CA ARG A 548 12.55 -63.30 -5.34
C ARG A 548 12.47 -62.49 -6.64
N GLU A 549 12.16 -63.12 -7.76
CA GLU A 549 12.12 -62.45 -9.04
C GLU A 549 10.83 -61.60 -9.20
N VAL A 550 9.71 -62.15 -8.75
CA VAL A 550 8.44 -61.44 -8.64
C VAL A 550 8.51 -60.29 -7.67
N ILE A 551 9.11 -60.50 -6.48
CA ILE A 551 9.35 -59.42 -5.50
C ILE A 551 10.21 -58.32 -6.11
N ASN A 552 11.27 -58.64 -6.84
CA ASN A 552 12.14 -57.70 -7.52
C ASN A 552 11.39 -56.87 -8.58
N GLN A 553 10.45 -57.49 -9.31
CA GLN A 553 9.62 -56.78 -10.27
C GLN A 553 8.66 -55.80 -9.58
N GLU A 554 8.04 -56.17 -8.46
CA GLU A 554 7.15 -55.30 -7.70
C GLU A 554 7.91 -54.11 -7.09
N LEU A 555 9.10 -54.34 -6.49
CA LEU A 555 9.95 -53.27 -6.00
C LEU A 555 10.39 -52.30 -7.11
N SER A 556 10.74 -52.86 -8.29
CA SER A 556 11.13 -52.08 -9.46
C SER A 556 10.03 -51.14 -9.98
N LYS A 557 8.75 -51.51 -9.80
CA LYS A 557 7.60 -50.62 -10.16
C LYS A 557 7.60 -49.32 -9.31
N THR A 558 8.15 -49.36 -8.11
CA THR A 558 8.27 -48.20 -7.23
C THR A 558 9.59 -47.44 -7.45
N GLU A 559 10.66 -48.15 -7.74
CA GLU A 559 12.02 -47.59 -7.88
C GLU A 559 12.30 -46.92 -9.22
N LYS A 560 11.80 -47.52 -10.34
CA LYS A 560 12.03 -47.00 -11.69
C LYS A 560 11.50 -45.58 -11.94
N PRO A 561 10.27 -45.22 -11.52
CA PRO A 561 9.77 -43.83 -11.68
C PRO A 561 10.63 -42.81 -10.93
N ALA A 562 11.26 -43.22 -9.85
CA ALA A 562 12.14 -42.38 -9.07
C ALA A 562 13.56 -42.27 -9.61
N GLY A 563 13.95 -43.08 -10.59
CA GLY A 563 15.28 -43.07 -11.20
C GLY A 563 16.39 -43.57 -10.26
N ILE A 564 16.06 -44.53 -9.39
CA ILE A 564 17.06 -45.08 -8.42
C ILE A 564 18.18 -45.81 -9.17
N ALA A 565 19.38 -45.26 -9.10
CA ALA A 565 20.56 -45.80 -9.79
C ALA A 565 21.07 -47.10 -9.19
N ASN A 566 21.01 -47.27 -7.85
CA ASN A 566 21.43 -48.48 -7.14
C ASN A 566 20.29 -49.03 -6.26
N PRO A 567 19.40 -49.87 -6.79
CA PRO A 567 18.26 -50.42 -6.06
C PRO A 567 18.65 -51.20 -4.81
N LYS A 568 19.75 -51.93 -4.84
CA LYS A 568 20.19 -52.78 -3.74
C LYS A 568 20.56 -51.94 -2.50
N ASP A 569 21.32 -50.88 -2.68
CA ASP A 569 21.73 -50.01 -1.58
C ASP A 569 20.54 -49.24 -1.02
N PHE A 570 19.66 -48.77 -1.91
CA PHE A 570 18.43 -48.10 -1.54
C PHE A 570 17.51 -48.98 -0.68
N ARG A 571 17.25 -50.23 -1.09
CA ARG A 571 16.48 -51.22 -0.34
C ARG A 571 17.06 -51.44 1.07
N ASN A 572 18.35 -51.68 1.14
CA ASN A 572 19.05 -51.86 2.42
C ASN A 572 18.94 -50.63 3.33
N GLU A 573 19.02 -49.44 2.78
CA GLU A 573 18.91 -48.19 3.54
C GLU A 573 17.53 -48.03 4.12
N VAL A 574 16.47 -48.23 3.30
CA VAL A 574 15.07 -48.11 3.70
C VAL A 574 14.70 -49.16 4.76
N VAL A 575 15.08 -50.43 4.56
CA VAL A 575 14.79 -51.48 5.54
C VAL A 575 15.49 -51.22 6.87
N LYS A 576 16.78 -50.85 6.87
CA LYS A 576 17.49 -50.45 8.07
C LYS A 576 16.85 -49.29 8.82
N PHE A 577 16.35 -48.29 8.07
CA PHE A 577 15.63 -47.18 8.67
C PHE A 577 14.32 -47.67 9.30
N ALA A 578 13.50 -48.44 8.58
CA ALA A 578 12.23 -48.94 9.07
C ALA A 578 12.40 -49.83 10.32
N LEU A 579 13.35 -50.75 10.31
CA LEU A 579 13.64 -51.64 11.46
C LEU A 579 14.11 -50.84 12.70
N ARG A 580 14.97 -49.83 12.51
CA ARG A 580 15.41 -48.97 13.62
C ARG A 580 14.25 -48.23 14.25
N MET A 581 13.35 -47.71 13.44
CA MET A 581 12.19 -46.95 13.93
C MET A 581 11.09 -47.83 14.52
N ARG A 582 10.92 -49.08 14.03
CA ARG A 582 10.02 -50.07 14.65
C ARG A 582 10.37 -50.34 16.11
N ALA A 583 11.65 -50.37 16.46
CA ALA A 583 12.10 -50.61 17.83
C ALA A 583 11.65 -49.50 18.82
N SER A 584 11.38 -48.30 18.33
CA SER A 584 10.89 -47.16 19.12
C SER A 584 9.38 -46.86 18.92
N ASN A 585 8.66 -47.62 18.07
CA ASN A 585 7.27 -47.34 17.67
C ASN A 585 6.37 -48.60 17.82
N ASP A 586 6.42 -49.26 18.97
CA ASP A 586 5.63 -50.46 19.31
C ASP A 586 5.53 -51.51 18.21
N GLY A 587 6.61 -51.71 17.44
CA GLY A 587 6.69 -52.71 16.37
C GLY A 587 6.01 -52.32 15.05
N ARG A 588 5.47 -51.11 14.95
CA ARG A 588 4.86 -50.60 13.72
C ARG A 588 5.87 -49.85 12.86
N ASN A 589 5.73 -49.89 11.56
CA ASN A 589 6.53 -49.05 10.67
C ASN A 589 6.32 -47.57 10.98
N PRO A 590 7.31 -46.73 10.80
CA PRO A 590 7.18 -45.27 10.88
C PRO A 590 6.26 -44.77 9.75
N SER A 591 5.79 -43.53 9.87
CA SER A 591 5.08 -42.86 8.76
C SER A 591 5.98 -42.85 7.51
N TRP A 592 5.43 -43.12 6.34
CA TRP A 592 6.14 -43.09 5.06
C TRP A 592 6.76 -41.70 4.77
N THR A 593 6.24 -40.63 5.39
CA THR A 593 6.74 -39.27 5.28
C THR A 593 7.96 -38.99 6.16
N SER A 594 8.32 -39.90 7.08
CA SER A 594 9.37 -39.70 8.07
C SER A 594 10.81 -39.80 7.50
N TYR A 595 10.97 -40.36 6.31
CA TYR A 595 12.24 -40.49 5.63
C TYR A 595 12.22 -39.94 4.23
N GLU A 596 12.91 -38.84 3.99
CA GLU A 596 12.83 -38.02 2.79
C GLU A 596 13.05 -38.82 1.50
N LYS A 597 14.06 -39.68 1.45
CA LYS A 597 14.38 -40.46 0.25
C LYS A 597 13.25 -41.41 -0.18
N ILE A 598 12.61 -42.14 0.75
CA ILE A 598 11.51 -43.03 0.43
C ILE A 598 10.22 -42.25 0.18
N ARG A 599 10.02 -41.13 0.86
CA ARG A 599 8.92 -40.23 0.60
C ARG A 599 8.94 -39.78 -0.86
N GLU A 600 10.05 -39.26 -1.36
CA GLU A 600 10.20 -38.85 -2.74
C GLU A 600 9.93 -40.00 -3.75
N VAL A 601 10.36 -41.20 -3.42
CA VAL A 601 10.14 -42.37 -4.26
C VAL A 601 8.67 -42.76 -4.31
N ILE A 602 7.99 -42.78 -3.18
CA ILE A 602 6.57 -43.06 -3.08
C ILE A 602 5.75 -41.95 -3.78
N GLU A 603 6.09 -40.68 -3.53
CA GLU A 603 5.49 -39.54 -4.22
C GLU A 603 5.63 -39.68 -5.74
N LYS A 604 6.83 -39.95 -6.26
CA LYS A 604 7.06 -40.14 -7.68
C LYS A 604 6.32 -41.36 -8.23
N ARG A 605 6.20 -42.44 -7.44
CA ARG A 605 5.37 -43.60 -7.83
C ARG A 605 3.91 -43.25 -7.91
N MET A 606 3.39 -42.52 -6.96
CA MET A 606 1.99 -42.05 -6.93
C MET A 606 1.70 -41.11 -8.09
N PHE A 607 2.70 -40.35 -8.55
CA PHE A 607 2.57 -39.37 -9.63
C PHE A 607 3.09 -39.83 -11.00
N SER A 608 3.60 -41.06 -11.09
CA SER A 608 4.15 -41.58 -12.37
C SER A 608 3.14 -41.63 -13.50
N GLN A 609 1.86 -41.52 -13.20
CA GLN A 609 0.78 -41.45 -14.17
C GLN A 609 -0.21 -40.33 -13.74
N VAL A 610 -0.13 -39.17 -14.40
CA VAL A 610 -1.15 -38.10 -14.26
C VAL A 610 -2.55 -38.63 -14.60
N GLU A 611 -2.61 -39.66 -15.42
CA GLU A 611 -3.83 -40.38 -15.77
C GLU A 611 -4.50 -41.04 -14.55
N ASP A 612 -3.75 -41.45 -13.55
CA ASP A 612 -4.29 -42.06 -12.32
C ASP A 612 -4.93 -41.00 -11.39
N LEU A 613 -4.55 -39.72 -11.50
CA LEU A 613 -5.15 -38.62 -10.77
C LEU A 613 -6.51 -38.22 -11.33
N LEU A 614 -6.68 -38.29 -12.66
CA LEU A 614 -7.87 -37.78 -13.35
C LEU A 614 -9.19 -38.34 -12.82
N PRO A 615 -9.34 -39.65 -12.52
CA PRO A 615 -10.60 -40.19 -11.98
C PRO A 615 -11.02 -39.60 -10.66
N VAL A 616 -10.03 -39.24 -9.80
CA VAL A 616 -10.28 -38.69 -8.46
C VAL A 616 -10.52 -37.21 -8.51
N ILE A 617 -9.68 -36.45 -9.22
CA ILE A 617 -9.77 -34.98 -9.26
C ILE A 617 -10.84 -34.44 -10.22
N SER A 618 -11.25 -35.23 -11.26
CA SER A 618 -12.22 -34.79 -12.27
C SER A 618 -13.65 -34.70 -11.72
N PHE A 619 -14.40 -33.71 -12.17
CA PHE A 619 -15.80 -33.51 -11.86
C PHE A 619 -16.69 -34.01 -13.02
N GLY A 620 -17.75 -34.78 -12.75
CA GLY A 620 -18.75 -35.14 -13.74
C GLY A 620 -18.72 -36.60 -14.30
N SER A 621 -17.77 -37.43 -13.92
CA SER A 621 -17.80 -38.87 -14.18
C SER A 621 -18.55 -39.63 -13.07
N LYS A 622 -19.29 -40.71 -13.43
CA LYS A 622 -19.80 -41.67 -12.42
C LYS A 622 -18.59 -42.29 -11.72
N LYS A 623 -18.46 -42.08 -10.44
CA LYS A 623 -17.36 -42.61 -9.62
C LYS A 623 -17.83 -43.84 -8.88
N ASP A 624 -16.98 -44.85 -8.77
CA ASP A 624 -17.17 -45.98 -7.88
C ASP A 624 -17.10 -45.47 -6.41
N GLY A 625 -17.69 -46.20 -5.47
CA GLY A 625 -17.83 -45.74 -4.10
C GLY A 625 -16.52 -45.34 -3.42
N ASP A 626 -15.43 -46.03 -3.66
CA ASP A 626 -14.09 -45.70 -3.15
C ASP A 626 -13.53 -44.43 -3.78
N THR A 627 -13.67 -44.27 -5.11
CA THR A 627 -13.24 -43.08 -5.84
C THR A 627 -14.07 -41.83 -5.45
N ALA A 628 -15.35 -42.02 -5.14
CA ALA A 628 -16.21 -40.92 -4.66
C ALA A 628 -15.76 -40.41 -3.27
N SER A 629 -15.51 -41.34 -2.33
CA SER A 629 -14.99 -40.97 -0.98
C SER A 629 -13.67 -40.23 -1.06
N LYS A 630 -12.75 -40.65 -1.91
CA LYS A 630 -11.45 -40.02 -2.13
C LYS A 630 -11.60 -38.63 -2.77
N HIS A 631 -12.55 -38.47 -3.67
CA HIS A 631 -12.86 -37.17 -4.25
C HIS A 631 -13.37 -36.19 -3.21
N ASP A 632 -14.30 -36.63 -2.37
CA ASP A 632 -14.86 -35.78 -1.33
C ASP A 632 -13.78 -35.34 -0.33
N GLU A 633 -12.87 -36.26 0.02
CA GLU A 633 -11.71 -35.93 0.86
C GLU A 633 -10.75 -34.94 0.17
N PHE A 634 -10.44 -35.14 -1.12
CA PHE A 634 -9.64 -34.21 -1.91
C PHE A 634 -10.27 -32.81 -1.92
N VAL A 635 -11.57 -32.70 -2.18
CA VAL A 635 -12.30 -31.42 -2.17
C VAL A 635 -12.26 -30.79 -0.78
N ALA A 636 -12.43 -31.59 0.30
CA ALA A 636 -12.33 -31.12 1.67
C ALA A 636 -10.93 -30.54 1.98
N ARG A 637 -9.85 -31.22 1.56
CA ARG A 637 -8.47 -30.74 1.71
C ARG A 637 -8.21 -29.44 0.96
N MET A 638 -8.73 -29.31 -0.26
CA MET A 638 -8.64 -28.06 -1.02
C MET A 638 -9.42 -26.94 -0.32
N THR A 639 -10.56 -27.25 0.27
CA THR A 639 -11.37 -26.26 1.01
C THR A 639 -10.65 -25.80 2.29
N GLU A 640 -9.99 -26.67 3.02
CA GLU A 640 -9.13 -26.32 4.17
C GLU A 640 -7.99 -25.37 3.78
N ARG A 641 -7.54 -25.40 2.52
CA ARG A 641 -6.51 -24.52 1.95
C ARG A 641 -7.04 -23.18 1.45
N GLY A 642 -8.34 -22.90 1.62
CA GLY A 642 -8.96 -21.61 1.33
C GLY A 642 -9.66 -21.50 -0.02
N TYR A 643 -9.97 -22.63 -0.66
CA TYR A 643 -10.79 -22.68 -1.87
C TYR A 643 -12.24 -23.01 -1.54
N THR A 644 -13.21 -22.53 -2.31
CA THR A 644 -14.59 -23.04 -2.27
C THR A 644 -14.71 -24.27 -3.16
N GLU A 645 -15.72 -25.13 -2.93
CA GLU A 645 -15.95 -26.31 -3.77
C GLU A 645 -16.10 -25.96 -5.26
N ARG A 646 -16.77 -24.84 -5.56
CA ARG A 646 -16.92 -24.35 -6.94
C ARG A 646 -15.59 -23.90 -7.54
N GLN A 647 -14.77 -23.23 -6.75
CA GLN A 647 -13.43 -22.85 -7.16
C GLN A 647 -12.57 -24.09 -7.41
N VAL A 648 -12.59 -25.08 -6.52
CA VAL A 648 -11.86 -26.36 -6.73
C VAL A 648 -12.23 -26.97 -8.05
N ARG A 649 -13.52 -27.12 -8.34
CA ARG A 649 -14.00 -27.65 -9.61
C ARG A 649 -13.45 -26.88 -10.81
N ARG A 650 -13.59 -25.56 -10.82
CA ARG A 650 -13.16 -24.68 -11.92
C ARG A 650 -11.65 -24.75 -12.15
N LEU A 651 -10.89 -24.67 -11.07
CA LEU A 651 -9.43 -24.67 -11.11
C LEU A 651 -8.88 -26.02 -11.59
N VAL A 652 -9.45 -27.12 -11.15
CA VAL A 652 -9.08 -28.47 -11.60
C VAL A 652 -9.41 -28.65 -13.09
N GLU A 653 -10.62 -28.29 -13.52
CA GLU A 653 -11.01 -28.37 -14.93
C GLU A 653 -10.13 -27.50 -15.82
N TRP A 654 -9.74 -26.31 -15.35
CA TRP A 654 -8.81 -25.45 -16.05
C TRP A 654 -7.40 -26.05 -16.11
N TYR A 655 -6.88 -26.56 -15.00
CA TYR A 655 -5.57 -27.21 -14.92
C TYR A 655 -5.46 -28.40 -15.88
N ILE A 656 -6.48 -29.26 -15.90
CA ILE A 656 -6.53 -30.41 -16.82
C ILE A 656 -6.45 -29.95 -18.27
N ARG A 657 -7.23 -28.91 -18.64
CA ARG A 657 -7.21 -28.35 -20.00
C ARG A 657 -5.85 -27.80 -20.39
N VAL A 658 -5.19 -27.09 -19.50
CA VAL A 658 -3.85 -26.51 -19.75
C VAL A 658 -2.81 -27.63 -19.93
N LYS A 659 -2.88 -28.69 -19.11
CA LYS A 659 -1.96 -29.85 -19.22
C LYS A 659 -2.19 -30.70 -20.49
N GLN A 660 -3.39 -30.76 -21.00
CA GLN A 660 -3.71 -31.48 -22.26
C GLN A 660 -3.34 -30.67 -23.50
N ALA A 661 -3.25 -29.35 -23.40
CA ALA A 661 -2.92 -28.46 -24.51
C ALA A 661 -1.41 -28.19 -24.68
N GLY A 662 -0.59 -28.46 -23.67
CA GLY A 662 0.87 -28.34 -23.68
C GLY A 662 1.55 -29.68 -23.61
#